data_ee2a28a6d9f5c975b13799323bd30214
#
_entry.id   ee2a28a6d9f5c975b13799323bd30214
#
_cell.length_a   1.000
_cell.length_b   1.000
_cell.length_c   1.000
_cell.angle_alpha   90.00
_cell.angle_beta   90.00
_cell.angle_gamma   90.00
#
_symmetry.space_group_name_H-M   'P 1'
#
loop_
_entity.id
_entity.type
_entity.pdbx_description
1 polymer ?
#
loop_
_entity_poly.entity_id
_entity_poly.type
_entity_poly.pdbx_seq_one_letter_code
_entity_poly.pdbx_strand_id
1 'polypeptide(L)'
;MRAGEAGEALFAAPAAPKPKAPKPAAKKPHRNERLPAAERPIARVAVDVNLAHLDRPFDYQVPEQLADDAVPGARVRVRFAGRTVDGFVLAREDTSEHTGRLGWLEKVVSPEPVLGPELAGLCRAVADRYAGTLADVLRLAVPPRHARVEAETPRERPPATPPESTGWAAYPRGPALLEALAAGRGAHAVWQALPGEDWPARLAEAAATTAAAGRGAVLVVPDRRDLDRVQAACEAIAGADAVVALAADLGPAERYRRWLAVARGHVRIVVGTRAAAFAPVVEPGLVAVWDDGDDSHAEPRAPYPHARDVAMTRAHRDGAALLVAGFARTAEAALLVASGWAHDVVADRATVRERGPRVTAIGEDDRQLLRDPAARAARMPSVAFEAARAALGAGAPVLVQVPRRGYLPAVACARCREPARCRRCAGPLALRATGHYALPTCRWCGHPDAAYRCGACGSPQLRALAVGSERTAEELGRAFPQTVVRSSGGGAAVLATVPAGPALVVATPGAEPVAEDGYGAALLLDGAVLLARPELRAGEETLRRWFGAAALVRPASAGGRVVVVAESSTAAVQALVRWDPAGHAATELAGREELALPPAVRMAALDGPPAAVADLLAALPDTVEVLGPVELPAGTRLPGGRRSSQGSTPIGELDPASTADERTEGAERCLARVPRAEGRALARELHAAQAVRSARKEREPVRVLLDPLDPL
;
A
#
# COMPACT_ATOMS: atom_id res chain seq x y z
N MET A 1 80.03 45.88 -27.56
CA MET A 1 81.30 45.81 -26.77
C MET A 1 81.23 44.60 -25.83
N ARG A 2 82.13 43.67 -26.10
CA ARG A 2 82.65 42.59 -25.21
C ARG A 2 81.70 41.72 -24.44
N ALA A 3 81.56 40.40 -24.79
CA ALA A 3 82.59 39.32 -24.72
C ALA A 3 82.67 38.74 -23.30
N GLY A 4 82.60 37.41 -23.21
CA GLY A 4 83.13 36.57 -22.16
C GLY A 4 82.18 35.39 -21.93
N GLU A 5 82.34 34.31 -22.60
CA GLU A 5 83.12 33.08 -22.35
C GLU A 5 82.69 32.33 -21.09
N ALA A 6 82.04 31.21 -21.23
CA ALA A 6 82.57 29.82 -21.15
C ALA A 6 82.67 29.30 -19.71
N GLY A 7 82.10 28.18 -19.45
CA GLY A 7 82.23 27.33 -18.29
C GLY A 7 81.49 26.02 -18.36
N GLU A 8 82.10 25.03 -19.02
CA GLU A 8 81.74 23.63 -18.91
C GLU A 8 81.72 23.23 -17.44
N ALA A 9 80.62 22.59 -16.98
CA ALA A 9 80.63 21.85 -15.73
C ALA A 9 80.26 20.41 -16.01
N LEU A 10 81.17 19.50 -15.86
CA LEU A 10 81.12 18.10 -15.86
C LEU A 10 79.97 17.56 -14.96
N PHE A 11 79.05 16.79 -15.50
CA PHE A 11 78.19 15.94 -14.72
C PHE A 11 78.91 14.65 -14.36
N ALA A 12 79.34 14.52 -13.10
CA ALA A 12 79.75 13.26 -12.51
C ALA A 12 78.50 12.43 -12.18
N ALA A 13 78.30 11.26 -12.78
CA ALA A 13 77.29 10.33 -12.43
C ALA A 13 77.47 9.77 -11.01
N PRO A 14 76.41 9.70 -10.18
CA PRO A 14 76.52 9.08 -8.85
C PRO A 14 76.68 7.58 -8.99
N ALA A 15 77.60 7.05 -8.21
CA ALA A 15 77.92 5.61 -8.13
C ALA A 15 76.68 4.80 -7.71
N ALA A 16 76.44 3.67 -8.38
CA ALA A 16 75.40 2.74 -8.06
C ALA A 16 75.52 2.20 -6.62
N PRO A 17 74.45 2.18 -5.85
CA PRO A 17 74.47 1.58 -4.51
C PRO A 17 74.66 0.07 -4.58
N LYS A 18 75.59 -0.43 -3.76
CA LYS A 18 75.86 -1.86 -3.57
C LYS A 18 74.58 -2.58 -3.14
N PRO A 19 74.27 -3.81 -3.66
CA PRO A 19 73.12 -4.57 -3.26
C PRO A 19 73.22 -4.91 -1.77
N LYS A 20 72.21 -4.42 -0.99
CA LYS A 20 72.03 -4.86 0.40
C LYS A 20 71.59 -6.32 0.38
N ALA A 21 72.29 -7.11 1.17
CA ALA A 21 71.90 -8.53 1.41
C ALA A 21 70.42 -8.60 1.88
N PRO A 22 69.67 -9.56 1.41
CA PRO A 22 68.28 -9.71 1.82
C PRO A 22 68.22 -9.96 3.33
N LYS A 23 67.58 -9.05 4.07
CA LYS A 23 67.16 -9.34 5.44
C LYS A 23 66.23 -10.54 5.45
N PRO A 24 66.43 -11.50 6.38
CA PRO A 24 65.52 -12.60 6.50
C PRO A 24 64.10 -12.06 6.66
N ALA A 25 63.16 -12.45 5.78
CA ALA A 25 61.79 -12.10 5.86
C ALA A 25 61.26 -12.60 7.22
N ALA A 26 60.92 -11.68 8.11
CA ALA A 26 60.20 -12.02 9.32
C ALA A 26 58.91 -12.76 8.87
N LYS A 27 58.81 -14.03 9.22
CA LYS A 27 57.58 -14.81 9.03
C LYS A 27 56.45 -13.95 9.66
N LYS A 28 55.54 -13.43 8.82
CA LYS A 28 54.27 -12.86 9.32
C LYS A 28 53.69 -13.90 10.24
N PRO A 29 53.21 -13.50 11.45
CA PRO A 29 52.62 -14.45 12.36
C PRO A 29 51.52 -15.19 11.61
N HIS A 30 51.49 -16.53 11.74
CA HIS A 30 50.45 -17.37 11.17
C HIS A 30 49.12 -16.76 11.54
N ARG A 31 48.34 -16.32 10.55
CA ARG A 31 46.93 -15.99 10.69
C ARG A 31 46.33 -17.16 11.46
N ASN A 32 45.79 -16.95 12.68
CA ASN A 32 45.11 -17.97 13.47
C ASN A 32 44.35 -18.88 12.50
N GLU A 33 44.70 -20.13 12.41
CA GLU A 33 43.98 -21.11 11.59
C GLU A 33 42.56 -21.13 12.20
N ARG A 34 41.59 -20.61 11.46
CA ARG A 34 40.18 -20.68 11.87
C ARG A 34 39.78 -22.15 11.77
N LEU A 35 39.44 -22.77 12.88
CA LEU A 35 38.88 -24.11 12.92
C LEU A 35 37.37 -24.01 12.65
N PRO A 36 36.80 -24.91 11.83
CA PRO A 36 35.37 -24.99 11.64
C PRO A 36 34.67 -25.45 12.93
N ALA A 37 33.43 -25.01 13.14
CA ALA A 37 32.59 -25.49 14.21
C ALA A 37 32.47 -27.03 14.16
N ALA A 38 32.49 -27.68 15.34
CA ALA A 38 32.45 -29.12 15.46
C ALA A 38 31.11 -29.72 14.98
N GLU A 39 30.00 -28.99 15.20
CA GLU A 39 28.66 -29.39 14.76
C GLU A 39 28.12 -28.41 13.71
N ARG A 40 27.51 -28.95 12.64
CA ARG A 40 26.93 -28.19 11.54
C ARG A 40 27.78 -26.97 11.12
N PRO A 41 29.01 -27.25 10.62
CA PRO A 41 30.01 -26.23 10.35
C PRO A 41 29.66 -25.28 9.20
N ILE A 42 28.58 -25.53 8.49
CA ILE A 42 28.14 -24.69 7.34
C ILE A 42 26.96 -23.84 7.74
N ALA A 43 27.05 -22.53 7.48
CA ALA A 43 25.93 -21.60 7.56
C ALA A 43 25.45 -21.27 6.15
N ARG A 44 24.19 -21.55 5.90
CA ARG A 44 23.46 -21.11 4.70
C ARG A 44 22.95 -19.70 4.93
N VAL A 45 23.47 -18.72 4.19
CA VAL A 45 23.24 -17.29 4.44
C VAL A 45 22.50 -16.63 3.29
N ALA A 46 21.40 -15.94 3.62
CA ALA A 46 20.78 -14.95 2.74
C ALA A 46 21.60 -13.66 2.83
N VAL A 47 22.32 -13.32 1.77
CA VAL A 47 23.13 -12.09 1.71
C VAL A 47 22.27 -10.88 1.29
N ASP A 48 22.50 -9.73 1.91
CA ASP A 48 21.79 -8.48 1.59
C ASP A 48 22.35 -7.82 0.32
N VAL A 49 22.12 -8.48 -0.83
CA VAL A 49 22.55 -8.02 -2.15
C VAL A 49 21.34 -7.94 -3.08
N ASN A 50 21.09 -6.75 -3.62
CA ASN A 50 19.95 -6.51 -4.52
C ASN A 50 20.36 -6.73 -5.99
N LEU A 51 20.68 -7.99 -6.35
CA LEU A 51 21.01 -8.41 -7.71
C LEU A 51 20.23 -9.70 -8.01
N ALA A 52 19.30 -9.66 -8.94
CA ALA A 52 18.41 -10.78 -9.22
C ALA A 52 19.14 -12.09 -9.55
N HIS A 53 20.28 -12.05 -10.26
CA HIS A 53 21.09 -13.25 -10.56
C HIS A 53 21.80 -13.86 -9.34
N LEU A 54 21.80 -13.17 -8.19
CA LEU A 54 22.38 -13.60 -6.92
C LEU A 54 21.30 -13.89 -5.86
N ASP A 55 20.03 -13.95 -6.25
CA ASP A 55 18.91 -14.22 -5.35
C ASP A 55 18.82 -15.70 -4.95
N ARG A 56 19.84 -16.15 -4.23
CA ARG A 56 19.95 -17.49 -3.65
C ARG A 56 20.76 -17.44 -2.36
N PRO A 57 20.60 -18.41 -1.46
CA PRO A 57 21.51 -18.56 -0.32
C PRO A 57 22.93 -18.92 -0.74
N PHE A 58 23.88 -18.52 0.10
CA PHE A 58 25.31 -18.88 -0.06
C PHE A 58 25.82 -19.57 1.19
N ASP A 59 26.66 -20.59 1.01
CA ASP A 59 27.23 -21.37 2.09
C ASP A 59 28.57 -20.78 2.56
N TYR A 60 28.74 -20.69 3.88
CA TYR A 60 29.92 -20.18 4.57
C TYR A 60 30.36 -21.15 5.67
N GLN A 61 31.66 -21.31 5.88
CA GLN A 61 32.17 -22.00 7.05
C GLN A 61 31.97 -21.15 8.31
N VAL A 62 31.48 -21.77 9.37
CA VAL A 62 31.33 -21.12 10.68
C VAL A 62 32.57 -21.41 11.50
N PRO A 63 33.31 -20.37 11.96
CA PRO A 63 34.44 -20.56 12.87
C PRO A 63 33.93 -21.12 14.20
N GLU A 64 34.71 -21.99 14.85
CA GLU A 64 34.40 -22.57 16.18
C GLU A 64 33.99 -21.50 17.21
N GLN A 65 34.67 -20.35 17.17
CA GLN A 65 34.43 -19.22 18.09
C GLN A 65 33.05 -18.54 17.90
N LEU A 66 32.39 -18.78 16.78
CA LEU A 66 31.07 -18.23 16.46
C LEU A 66 29.98 -19.31 16.42
N ALA A 67 30.31 -20.54 16.82
CA ALA A 67 29.41 -21.69 16.70
C ALA A 67 28.09 -21.50 17.44
N ASP A 68 28.16 -21.02 18.67
CA ASP A 68 27.01 -20.81 19.55
C ASP A 68 26.14 -19.60 19.14
N ASP A 69 26.77 -18.57 18.58
CA ASP A 69 26.12 -17.32 18.19
C ASP A 69 25.52 -17.39 16.78
N ALA A 70 26.05 -18.23 15.89
CA ALA A 70 25.63 -18.32 14.48
C ALA A 70 24.37 -19.20 14.35
N VAL A 71 23.31 -18.89 15.07
CA VAL A 71 22.05 -19.62 15.05
C VAL A 71 21.20 -19.23 13.83
N PRO A 72 20.30 -20.11 13.34
CA PRO A 72 19.32 -19.74 12.31
C PRO A 72 18.52 -18.50 12.74
N GLY A 73 18.36 -17.52 11.83
CA GLY A 73 17.74 -16.22 12.09
C GLY A 73 18.68 -15.13 12.56
N ALA A 74 19.92 -15.45 12.94
CA ALA A 74 20.91 -14.48 13.40
C ALA A 74 21.39 -13.56 12.29
N ARG A 75 21.67 -12.29 12.62
CA ARG A 75 22.33 -11.34 11.70
C ARG A 75 23.82 -11.57 11.65
N VAL A 76 24.36 -11.65 10.45
CA VAL A 76 25.77 -11.94 10.20
C VAL A 76 26.39 -10.98 9.21
N ARG A 77 27.72 -10.95 9.18
CA ARG A 77 28.52 -10.34 8.12
C ARG A 77 29.38 -11.38 7.44
N VAL A 78 29.37 -11.32 6.14
CA VAL A 78 30.13 -12.22 5.29
C VAL A 78 30.92 -11.46 4.24
N ARG A 79 31.96 -12.09 3.71
CA ARG A 79 32.68 -11.56 2.58
C ARG A 79 32.06 -12.05 1.28
N PHE A 80 31.57 -11.11 0.46
CA PHE A 80 30.93 -11.42 -0.79
C PHE A 80 31.50 -10.55 -1.91
N ALA A 81 32.00 -11.15 -2.99
CA ALA A 81 32.63 -10.44 -4.11
C ALA A 81 33.67 -9.38 -3.67
N GLY A 82 34.50 -9.69 -2.66
CA GLY A 82 35.52 -8.80 -2.15
C GLY A 82 35.05 -7.72 -1.16
N ARG A 83 33.74 -7.61 -0.92
CA ARG A 83 33.13 -6.64 0.02
C ARG A 83 32.57 -7.36 1.24
N THR A 84 32.50 -6.67 2.36
CA THR A 84 31.75 -7.15 3.53
C THR A 84 30.29 -6.72 3.38
N VAL A 85 29.37 -7.70 3.42
CA VAL A 85 27.92 -7.50 3.31
C VAL A 85 27.22 -8.07 4.52
N ASP A 86 26.07 -7.50 4.86
CA ASP A 86 25.20 -8.03 5.90
C ASP A 86 24.39 -9.21 5.33
N GLY A 87 23.88 -10.07 6.21
CA GLY A 87 23.05 -11.20 5.83
C GLY A 87 22.39 -11.84 7.06
N PHE A 88 21.61 -12.89 6.80
CA PHE A 88 20.95 -13.69 7.83
C PHE A 88 21.29 -15.15 7.64
N VAL A 89 21.56 -15.86 8.73
CA VAL A 89 21.69 -17.32 8.70
C VAL A 89 20.29 -17.91 8.51
N LEU A 90 20.09 -18.66 7.43
CA LEU A 90 18.83 -19.36 7.17
C LEU A 90 18.84 -20.75 7.80
N ALA A 91 19.97 -21.44 7.74
CA ALA A 91 20.14 -22.78 8.28
C ALA A 91 21.60 -23.04 8.65
N ARG A 92 21.81 -24.03 9.51
CA ARG A 92 23.12 -24.66 9.79
C ARG A 92 23.09 -26.08 9.27
N GLU A 93 24.10 -26.48 8.50
CA GLU A 93 24.19 -27.76 7.80
C GLU A 93 25.53 -28.45 8.09
N ASP A 94 25.55 -29.78 7.98
CA ASP A 94 26.77 -30.55 8.16
C ASP A 94 27.68 -30.48 6.94
N THR A 95 27.10 -30.39 5.75
CA THR A 95 27.80 -30.37 4.46
C THR A 95 27.26 -29.29 3.53
N SER A 96 28.05 -28.91 2.53
CA SER A 96 27.67 -28.00 1.47
C SER A 96 27.71 -28.71 0.12
N GLU A 97 26.75 -28.39 -0.73
CA GLU A 97 26.74 -28.83 -2.14
C GLU A 97 27.76 -28.07 -3.00
N HIS A 98 28.33 -26.99 -2.47
CA HIS A 98 29.34 -26.21 -3.20
C HIS A 98 30.68 -26.94 -3.23
N THR A 99 31.18 -27.27 -4.44
CA THR A 99 32.41 -28.01 -4.63
C THR A 99 33.68 -27.17 -4.47
N GLY A 100 33.55 -25.85 -4.39
CA GLY A 100 34.68 -24.93 -4.23
C GLY A 100 35.04 -24.67 -2.75
N ARG A 101 36.11 -23.90 -2.55
CA ARG A 101 36.47 -23.43 -1.20
C ARG A 101 35.45 -22.47 -0.66
N LEU A 102 34.83 -22.81 0.45
CA LEU A 102 33.89 -21.92 1.14
C LEU A 102 34.59 -20.73 1.83
N GLY A 103 33.94 -19.58 1.78
CA GLY A 103 34.35 -18.43 2.58
C GLY A 103 33.99 -18.64 4.06
N TRP A 104 34.61 -17.86 4.95
CA TRP A 104 34.33 -17.88 6.36
C TRP A 104 33.23 -16.87 6.70
N LEU A 105 32.34 -17.19 7.66
CA LEU A 105 31.51 -16.23 8.37
C LEU A 105 32.45 -15.26 9.10
N GLU A 106 32.36 -13.97 8.80
CA GLU A 106 33.29 -12.98 9.36
C GLU A 106 32.89 -12.55 10.77
N LYS A 107 31.59 -12.37 11.00
CA LYS A 107 31.06 -11.91 12.27
C LYS A 107 29.58 -12.26 12.43
N VAL A 108 29.17 -12.67 13.63
CA VAL A 108 27.80 -12.60 14.07
C VAL A 108 27.55 -11.19 14.61
N VAL A 109 26.62 -10.46 13.99
CA VAL A 109 26.28 -9.08 14.38
C VAL A 109 25.42 -9.10 15.63
N SER A 110 24.53 -10.10 15.70
CA SER A 110 23.67 -10.39 16.84
C SER A 110 23.27 -11.85 16.81
N PRO A 111 23.34 -12.57 17.93
CA PRO A 111 22.83 -13.94 18.06
C PRO A 111 21.30 -13.98 18.15
N GLU A 112 20.63 -12.85 18.29
CA GLU A 112 19.17 -12.78 18.33
C GLU A 112 18.56 -13.33 17.03
N PRO A 113 17.68 -14.36 17.09
CA PRO A 113 17.09 -14.98 15.89
C PRO A 113 15.94 -14.11 15.36
N VAL A 114 16.28 -12.97 14.72
CA VAL A 114 15.32 -11.99 14.21
C VAL A 114 14.61 -12.44 12.94
N LEU A 115 15.10 -13.46 12.25
CA LEU A 115 14.50 -14.03 11.05
C LEU A 115 14.15 -15.50 11.29
N GLY A 116 13.02 -15.74 11.95
CA GLY A 116 12.50 -17.11 12.13
C GLY A 116 12.16 -17.77 10.80
N PRO A 117 12.09 -19.11 10.76
CA PRO A 117 11.85 -19.87 9.52
C PRO A 117 10.49 -19.52 8.86
N GLU A 118 9.46 -19.22 9.64
CA GLU A 118 8.15 -18.83 9.16
C GLU A 118 8.23 -17.49 8.42
N LEU A 119 8.89 -16.48 9.02
CA LEU A 119 9.07 -15.18 8.40
C LEU A 119 9.98 -15.26 7.17
N ALA A 120 11.06 -16.04 7.23
CA ALA A 120 11.94 -16.28 6.08
C ALA A 120 11.17 -16.93 4.92
N GLY A 121 10.36 -17.93 5.21
CA GLY A 121 9.49 -18.60 4.25
C GLY A 121 8.42 -17.67 3.66
N LEU A 122 7.82 -16.80 4.47
CA LEU A 122 6.88 -15.78 4.00
C LEU A 122 7.59 -14.79 3.06
N CYS A 123 8.75 -14.27 3.46
CA CYS A 123 9.53 -13.34 2.63
C CYS A 123 9.91 -13.97 1.27
N ARG A 124 10.31 -15.26 1.25
CA ARG A 124 10.60 -15.95 -0.01
C ARG A 124 9.35 -16.11 -0.87
N ALA A 125 8.23 -16.52 -0.29
CA ALA A 125 6.97 -16.68 -1.03
C ALA A 125 6.46 -15.36 -1.62
N VAL A 126 6.62 -14.24 -0.90
CA VAL A 126 6.26 -12.91 -1.41
C VAL A 126 7.22 -12.48 -2.53
N ALA A 127 8.53 -12.71 -2.38
CA ALA A 127 9.49 -12.41 -3.44
C ALA A 127 9.18 -13.21 -4.72
N ASP A 128 8.90 -14.51 -4.60
CA ASP A 128 8.53 -15.38 -5.74
C ASP A 128 7.24 -14.93 -6.42
N ARG A 129 6.23 -14.50 -5.62
CA ARG A 129 4.95 -14.02 -6.14
C ARG A 129 5.07 -12.73 -6.95
N TYR A 130 6.01 -11.86 -6.56
CA TYR A 130 6.17 -10.51 -7.12
C TYR A 130 7.40 -10.37 -8.03
N ALA A 131 7.99 -11.49 -8.49
CA ALA A 131 9.20 -11.52 -9.32
C ALA A 131 10.36 -10.69 -8.72
N GLY A 132 10.41 -10.57 -7.40
CA GLY A 132 11.40 -9.81 -6.66
C GLY A 132 12.52 -10.68 -6.07
N THR A 133 13.44 -10.06 -5.32
CA THR A 133 14.49 -10.77 -4.58
C THR A 133 14.13 -10.94 -3.11
N LEU A 134 14.65 -11.99 -2.48
CA LEU A 134 14.51 -12.20 -1.04
C LEU A 134 15.04 -10.98 -0.25
N ALA A 135 16.16 -10.40 -0.68
CA ALA A 135 16.77 -9.23 -0.05
C ALA A 135 15.83 -8.02 -0.03
N ASP A 136 15.08 -7.77 -1.12
CA ASP A 136 14.10 -6.68 -1.16
C ASP A 136 13.02 -6.86 -0.11
N VAL A 137 12.47 -8.06 0.00
CA VAL A 137 11.39 -8.35 0.98
C VAL A 137 11.92 -8.35 2.41
N LEU A 138 13.12 -8.87 2.67
CA LEU A 138 13.73 -8.84 4.00
C LEU A 138 13.92 -7.40 4.53
N ARG A 139 14.25 -6.45 3.65
CA ARG A 139 14.35 -5.02 4.01
C ARG A 139 13.01 -4.40 4.39
N LEU A 140 11.89 -4.94 3.88
CA LEU A 140 10.54 -4.51 4.28
C LEU A 140 10.12 -5.16 5.60
N ALA A 141 10.50 -6.44 5.81
CA ALA A 141 10.02 -7.27 6.91
C ALA A 141 10.80 -7.07 8.21
N VAL A 142 12.13 -6.89 8.13
CA VAL A 142 13.00 -6.87 9.32
C VAL A 142 13.61 -5.50 9.51
N PRO A 143 13.26 -4.76 10.58
CA PRO A 143 13.78 -3.42 10.82
C PRO A 143 15.28 -3.43 11.12
N PRO A 144 15.99 -2.30 10.90
CA PRO A 144 17.39 -2.16 11.27
C PRO A 144 17.61 -2.45 12.76
N ARG A 145 18.75 -3.11 13.07
CA ARG A 145 19.13 -3.47 14.44
C ARG A 145 19.38 -2.25 15.33
N HIS A 146 18.94 -2.35 16.59
CA HIS A 146 19.29 -1.41 17.64
C HIS A 146 19.88 -2.13 18.86
N ALA A 147 21.22 -2.15 18.98
CA ALA A 147 21.96 -2.98 19.94
C ALA A 147 21.57 -2.75 21.41
N ARG A 148 21.28 -1.49 21.80
CA ARG A 148 20.86 -1.18 23.20
C ARG A 148 19.50 -1.79 23.52
N VAL A 149 18.60 -1.80 22.55
CA VAL A 149 17.27 -2.38 22.71
C VAL A 149 17.32 -3.91 22.85
N GLU A 150 18.21 -4.56 22.12
CA GLU A 150 18.40 -6.02 22.26
C GLU A 150 18.83 -6.42 23.66
N ALA A 151 19.61 -5.59 24.34
CA ALA A 151 20.11 -5.83 25.70
C ALA A 151 19.06 -5.50 26.79
N GLU A 152 17.90 -4.96 26.46
CA GLU A 152 16.83 -4.68 27.42
C GLU A 152 16.21 -5.99 27.92
N THR A 153 16.00 -6.09 29.24
CA THR A 153 15.33 -7.23 29.83
C THR A 153 13.86 -7.27 29.42
N PRO A 154 13.38 -8.40 28.92
CA PRO A 154 11.98 -8.55 28.56
C PRO A 154 11.05 -8.35 29.77
N ARG A 155 9.89 -7.73 29.56
CA ARG A 155 8.82 -7.68 30.57
C ARG A 155 7.91 -8.88 30.37
N GLU A 156 7.65 -9.63 31.44
CA GLU A 156 6.59 -10.63 31.47
C GLU A 156 5.24 -9.93 31.32
N ARG A 157 4.33 -10.53 30.57
CA ARG A 157 3.00 -9.99 30.32
C ARG A 157 1.95 -11.03 30.69
N PRO A 158 0.82 -10.59 31.29
CA PRO A 158 -0.25 -11.51 31.64
C PRO A 158 -0.87 -12.11 30.37
N PRO A 159 -1.41 -13.34 30.43
CA PRO A 159 -2.15 -13.93 29.34
C PRO A 159 -3.39 -13.09 29.00
N ALA A 160 -3.76 -13.03 27.74
CA ALA A 160 -4.96 -12.34 27.30
C ALA A 160 -6.20 -13.09 27.78
N THR A 161 -7.22 -12.34 28.21
CA THR A 161 -8.53 -12.89 28.58
C THR A 161 -9.47 -12.85 27.39
N PRO A 162 -10.30 -13.89 27.16
CA PRO A 162 -11.30 -13.84 26.10
C PRO A 162 -12.26 -12.66 26.29
N PRO A 163 -12.56 -11.87 25.24
CA PRO A 163 -13.48 -10.76 25.37
C PRO A 163 -14.93 -11.24 25.45
N GLU A 164 -15.77 -10.48 26.14
CA GLU A 164 -17.22 -10.56 25.95
C GLU A 164 -17.55 -9.87 24.63
N SER A 165 -18.01 -10.61 23.63
CA SER A 165 -18.32 -10.07 22.31
C SER A 165 -19.77 -10.30 21.95
N THR A 166 -20.52 -9.21 21.82
CA THR A 166 -21.92 -9.23 21.36
C THR A 166 -22.10 -8.65 19.97
N GLY A 167 -21.15 -7.82 19.52
CA GLY A 167 -21.30 -7.07 18.26
C GLY A 167 -21.28 -7.95 17.01
N TRP A 168 -20.57 -9.08 17.02
CA TRP A 168 -20.54 -10.03 15.93
C TRP A 168 -21.87 -10.77 15.73
N ALA A 169 -22.78 -10.76 16.70
CA ALA A 169 -24.10 -11.38 16.57
C ALA A 169 -24.99 -10.70 15.51
N ALA A 170 -24.67 -9.44 15.12
CA ALA A 170 -25.35 -8.75 14.02
C ALA A 170 -25.07 -9.37 12.64
N TYR A 171 -24.08 -10.25 12.54
CA TYR A 171 -23.69 -10.96 11.33
C TYR A 171 -23.99 -12.44 11.50
N PRO A 172 -24.82 -13.07 10.66
CA PRO A 172 -25.21 -14.49 10.82
C PRO A 172 -24.03 -15.46 10.94
N ARG A 173 -22.89 -15.15 10.31
CA ARG A 173 -21.65 -15.95 10.39
C ARG A 173 -20.63 -15.40 11.40
N GLY A 174 -20.93 -14.30 12.07
CA GLY A 174 -20.04 -13.67 13.03
C GLY A 174 -19.66 -14.54 14.23
N PRO A 175 -20.63 -15.17 14.93
CA PRO A 175 -20.31 -16.10 16.03
C PRO A 175 -19.45 -17.27 15.59
N ALA A 176 -19.73 -17.88 14.43
CA ALA A 176 -18.95 -19.00 13.90
C ALA A 176 -17.50 -18.60 13.55
N LEU A 177 -17.27 -17.33 13.11
CA LEU A 177 -15.93 -16.79 12.91
C LEU A 177 -15.18 -16.73 14.24
N LEU A 178 -15.79 -16.17 15.29
CA LEU A 178 -15.15 -16.09 16.61
C LEU A 178 -14.85 -17.47 17.21
N GLU A 179 -15.78 -18.42 17.07
CA GLU A 179 -15.56 -19.82 17.47
C GLU A 179 -14.39 -20.46 16.70
N ALA A 180 -14.24 -20.17 15.40
CA ALA A 180 -13.10 -20.64 14.62
C ALA A 180 -11.79 -20.05 15.12
N LEU A 181 -11.75 -18.75 15.45
CA LEU A 181 -10.57 -18.08 16.02
C LEU A 181 -10.21 -18.64 17.40
N ALA A 182 -11.20 -18.82 18.28
CA ALA A 182 -11.01 -19.41 19.60
C ALA A 182 -10.48 -20.85 19.53
N ALA A 183 -10.93 -21.62 18.52
CA ALA A 183 -10.46 -22.98 18.29
C ALA A 183 -9.14 -23.06 17.49
N GLY A 184 -8.54 -21.93 17.11
CA GLY A 184 -7.32 -21.88 16.30
C GLY A 184 -7.47 -22.41 14.88
N ARG A 185 -8.70 -22.44 14.34
CA ARG A 185 -8.97 -22.88 12.95
C ARG A 185 -8.65 -21.76 11.97
N GLY A 186 -7.97 -22.08 10.87
CA GLY A 186 -7.63 -21.15 9.78
C GLY A 186 -8.85 -20.81 8.91
N ALA A 187 -9.81 -20.06 9.45
CA ALA A 187 -10.98 -19.60 8.72
C ALA A 187 -10.65 -18.38 7.86
N HIS A 188 -11.01 -18.39 6.58
CA HIS A 188 -10.87 -17.23 5.71
C HIS A 188 -12.24 -16.56 5.53
N ALA A 189 -12.30 -15.23 5.76
CA ALA A 189 -13.53 -14.48 5.69
C ALA A 189 -13.36 -13.11 5.01
N VAL A 190 -14.40 -12.68 4.31
CA VAL A 190 -14.57 -11.30 3.84
C VAL A 190 -15.71 -10.70 4.64
N TRP A 191 -15.38 -9.72 5.47
CA TRP A 191 -16.34 -9.05 6.35
C TRP A 191 -16.72 -7.68 5.80
N GLN A 192 -18.01 -7.50 5.55
CA GLN A 192 -18.56 -6.20 5.20
C GLN A 192 -19.20 -5.56 6.42
N ALA A 193 -18.58 -4.48 6.92
CA ALA A 193 -19.03 -3.78 8.09
C ALA A 193 -20.38 -3.08 7.84
N LEU A 194 -21.25 -3.09 8.86
CA LEU A 194 -22.53 -2.38 8.86
C LEU A 194 -22.32 -0.86 8.89
N PRO A 195 -23.26 -0.08 8.37
CA PRO A 195 -23.28 1.38 8.61
C PRO A 195 -23.22 1.68 10.11
N GLY A 196 -22.39 2.65 10.50
CA GLY A 196 -22.23 3.02 11.90
C GLY A 196 -21.56 1.96 12.78
N GLU A 197 -20.92 0.94 12.18
CA GLU A 197 -20.20 -0.09 12.94
C GLU A 197 -18.99 0.48 13.66
N ASP A 198 -18.84 0.10 14.91
CA ASP A 198 -17.58 0.25 15.63
C ASP A 198 -16.59 -0.85 15.18
N TRP A 199 -16.12 -0.70 13.93
CA TRP A 199 -15.24 -1.68 13.31
C TRP A 199 -13.90 -1.85 14.05
N PRO A 200 -13.31 -0.81 14.70
CA PRO A 200 -12.14 -1.00 15.55
C PRO A 200 -12.39 -1.98 16.69
N ALA A 201 -13.55 -1.86 17.37
CA ALA A 201 -13.93 -2.78 18.43
C ALA A 201 -14.13 -4.21 17.90
N ARG A 202 -14.75 -4.38 16.72
CA ARG A 202 -14.90 -5.72 16.10
C ARG A 202 -13.56 -6.37 15.78
N LEU A 203 -12.61 -5.62 15.21
CA LEU A 203 -11.25 -6.12 14.97
C LEU A 203 -10.53 -6.46 16.28
N ALA A 204 -10.68 -5.63 17.31
CA ALA A 204 -10.09 -5.85 18.62
C ALA A 204 -10.63 -7.10 19.28
N GLU A 205 -11.94 -7.37 19.20
CA GLU A 205 -12.57 -8.60 19.70
C GLU A 205 -12.03 -9.85 19.00
N ALA A 206 -11.90 -9.82 17.67
CA ALA A 206 -11.32 -10.93 16.91
C ALA A 206 -9.85 -11.18 17.30
N ALA A 207 -9.06 -10.10 17.46
CA ALA A 207 -7.67 -10.20 17.88
C ALA A 207 -7.51 -10.72 19.31
N ALA A 208 -8.33 -10.22 20.24
CA ALA A 208 -8.30 -10.65 21.64
C ALA A 208 -8.74 -12.12 21.79
N THR A 209 -9.77 -12.55 21.03
CA THR A 209 -10.19 -13.95 20.95
C THR A 209 -9.04 -14.85 20.48
N THR A 210 -8.32 -14.42 19.44
CA THR A 210 -7.16 -15.15 18.92
C THR A 210 -6.02 -15.20 19.94
N ALA A 211 -5.73 -14.08 20.61
CA ALA A 211 -4.66 -13.98 21.61
C ALA A 211 -4.98 -14.82 22.87
N ALA A 212 -6.25 -14.88 23.29
CA ALA A 212 -6.71 -15.73 24.38
C ALA A 212 -6.57 -17.23 24.08
N ALA A 213 -6.65 -17.61 22.79
CA ALA A 213 -6.34 -18.97 22.33
C ALA A 213 -4.81 -19.26 22.24
N GLY A 214 -3.97 -18.34 22.75
CA GLY A 214 -2.51 -18.49 22.76
C GLY A 214 -1.83 -18.17 21.41
N ARG A 215 -2.56 -17.66 20.40
CA ARG A 215 -2.05 -17.40 19.04
C ARG A 215 -1.87 -15.91 18.76
N GLY A 216 -1.00 -15.59 17.79
CA GLY A 216 -0.73 -14.21 17.41
C GLY A 216 -1.77 -13.63 16.44
N ALA A 217 -2.13 -12.36 16.63
CA ALA A 217 -3.02 -11.61 15.74
C ALA A 217 -2.30 -10.40 15.13
N VAL A 218 -2.47 -10.21 13.82
CA VAL A 218 -1.93 -9.07 13.06
C VAL A 218 -3.08 -8.33 12.41
N LEU A 219 -3.24 -7.05 12.75
CA LEU A 219 -4.26 -6.15 12.21
C LEU A 219 -3.58 -5.10 11.34
N VAL A 220 -3.85 -5.12 10.04
CA VAL A 220 -3.28 -4.20 9.06
C VAL A 220 -4.32 -3.16 8.67
N VAL A 221 -3.98 -1.89 8.84
CA VAL A 221 -4.86 -0.76 8.54
C VAL A 221 -4.19 0.24 7.58
N PRO A 222 -4.96 1.08 6.85
CA PRO A 222 -4.40 1.95 5.82
C PRO A 222 -3.45 3.01 6.35
N ASP A 223 -3.84 3.73 7.40
CA ASP A 223 -3.16 4.93 7.86
C ASP A 223 -2.97 5.00 9.39
N ARG A 224 -2.34 6.08 9.84
CA ARG A 224 -2.05 6.31 11.25
C ARG A 224 -3.30 6.54 12.09
N ARG A 225 -4.30 7.22 11.57
CA ARG A 225 -5.54 7.52 12.27
C ARG A 225 -6.33 6.24 12.57
N ASP A 226 -6.44 5.37 11.60
CA ASP A 226 -7.09 4.06 11.77
C ASP A 226 -6.26 3.15 12.69
N LEU A 227 -4.93 3.24 12.63
CA LEU A 227 -4.05 2.54 13.56
C LEU A 227 -4.31 2.96 15.00
N ASP A 228 -4.37 4.26 15.28
CA ASP A 228 -4.61 4.78 16.63
C ASP A 228 -5.98 4.33 17.18
N ARG A 229 -7.02 4.30 16.33
CA ARG A 229 -8.36 3.82 16.70
C ARG A 229 -8.37 2.33 17.03
N VAL A 230 -7.76 1.50 16.20
CA VAL A 230 -7.71 0.05 16.43
C VAL A 230 -6.80 -0.30 17.62
N GLN A 231 -5.69 0.41 17.77
CA GLN A 231 -4.82 0.25 18.93
C GLN A 231 -5.59 0.54 20.23
N ALA A 232 -6.28 1.68 20.30
CA ALA A 232 -7.08 2.06 21.47
C ALA A 232 -8.17 1.02 21.78
N ALA A 233 -8.85 0.49 20.75
CA ALA A 233 -9.86 -0.55 20.94
C ALA A 233 -9.24 -1.87 21.43
N CYS A 234 -8.08 -2.27 20.91
CA CYS A 234 -7.37 -3.46 21.38
C CYS A 234 -6.87 -3.28 22.82
N GLU A 235 -6.33 -2.11 23.17
CA GLU A 235 -5.86 -1.79 24.51
C GLU A 235 -7.01 -1.78 25.54
N ALA A 236 -8.19 -1.31 25.15
CA ALA A 236 -9.38 -1.31 26.00
C ALA A 236 -9.86 -2.74 26.34
N ILE A 237 -9.70 -3.69 25.42
CA ILE A 237 -10.13 -5.08 25.60
C ILE A 237 -9.03 -5.94 26.23
N ALA A 238 -7.81 -5.87 25.70
CA ALA A 238 -6.73 -6.79 26.08
C ALA A 238 -5.71 -6.18 27.05
N GLY A 239 -5.81 -4.87 27.33
CA GLY A 239 -4.83 -4.11 28.12
C GLY A 239 -3.67 -3.59 27.28
N ALA A 240 -3.13 -2.43 27.66
CA ALA A 240 -2.07 -1.72 26.92
C ALA A 240 -0.79 -2.56 26.74
N ASP A 241 -0.46 -3.41 27.68
CA ASP A 241 0.74 -4.27 27.61
C ASP A 241 0.59 -5.46 26.64
N ALA A 242 -0.61 -5.81 26.24
CA ALA A 242 -0.88 -6.93 25.32
C ALA A 242 -0.79 -6.54 23.85
N VAL A 243 -0.68 -5.23 23.54
CA VAL A 243 -0.80 -4.68 22.19
C VAL A 243 0.45 -3.88 21.82
N VAL A 244 0.90 -4.01 20.59
CA VAL A 244 1.89 -3.09 20.00
C VAL A 244 1.42 -2.52 18.67
N ALA A 245 1.71 -1.24 18.48
CA ALA A 245 1.55 -0.58 17.20
C ALA A 245 2.88 -0.56 16.43
N LEU A 246 2.87 -0.99 15.16
CA LEU A 246 4.01 -0.92 14.25
C LEU A 246 3.70 0.09 13.13
N ALA A 247 4.31 1.26 13.23
CA ALA A 247 4.15 2.35 12.27
C ALA A 247 5.49 2.87 11.76
N ALA A 248 5.48 3.52 10.60
CA ALA A 248 6.70 4.01 9.95
C ALA A 248 7.30 5.24 10.64
N ASP A 249 6.48 6.02 11.34
CA ASP A 249 6.84 7.26 12.05
C ASP A 249 7.50 7.02 13.42
N LEU A 250 7.54 5.77 13.89
CA LEU A 250 8.29 5.41 15.09
C LEU A 250 9.79 5.61 14.89
N GLY A 251 10.44 6.20 15.89
CA GLY A 251 11.90 6.27 15.92
C GLY A 251 12.54 4.86 15.87
N PRO A 252 13.79 4.74 15.35
CA PRO A 252 14.42 3.43 15.11
C PRO A 252 14.47 2.51 16.34
N ALA A 253 14.78 3.08 17.51
CA ALA A 253 14.86 2.31 18.77
C ALA A 253 13.50 1.75 19.18
N GLU A 254 12.44 2.59 19.16
CA GLU A 254 11.10 2.19 19.55
C GLU A 254 10.51 1.19 18.58
N ARG A 255 10.69 1.40 17.28
CA ARG A 255 10.28 0.47 16.24
C ARG A 255 10.91 -0.91 16.43
N TYR A 256 12.22 -0.96 16.71
CA TYR A 256 12.93 -2.22 16.95
C TYR A 256 12.50 -2.89 18.25
N ARG A 257 12.26 -2.11 19.33
CA ARG A 257 11.76 -2.62 20.64
C ARG A 257 10.41 -3.31 20.48
N ARG A 258 9.46 -2.65 19.82
CA ARG A 258 8.13 -3.20 19.60
C ARG A 258 8.18 -4.46 18.73
N TRP A 259 8.99 -4.41 17.68
CA TRP A 259 9.19 -5.52 16.77
C TRP A 259 9.82 -6.73 17.47
N LEU A 260 10.85 -6.53 18.33
CA LEU A 260 11.45 -7.59 19.13
C LEU A 260 10.48 -8.17 20.17
N ALA A 261 9.65 -7.35 20.81
CA ALA A 261 8.65 -7.84 21.75
C ALA A 261 7.69 -8.84 21.10
N VAL A 262 7.35 -8.61 19.82
CA VAL A 262 6.55 -9.54 19.00
C VAL A 262 7.34 -10.80 18.65
N ALA A 263 8.57 -10.64 18.14
CA ALA A 263 9.43 -11.75 17.74
C ALA A 263 9.74 -12.71 18.91
N ARG A 264 9.88 -12.18 20.13
CA ARG A 264 10.11 -12.93 21.37
C ARG A 264 8.82 -13.53 21.96
N GLY A 265 7.65 -13.30 21.33
CA GLY A 265 6.36 -13.82 21.80
C GLY A 265 5.79 -13.12 23.04
N HIS A 266 6.38 -11.98 23.46
CA HIS A 266 5.90 -11.22 24.61
C HIS A 266 4.59 -10.47 24.31
N VAL A 267 4.29 -10.19 23.05
CA VAL A 267 3.07 -9.53 22.57
C VAL A 267 2.47 -10.36 21.48
N ARG A 268 1.16 -10.57 21.56
CA ARG A 268 0.42 -11.39 20.61
C ARG A 268 -0.50 -10.57 19.70
N ILE A 269 -0.81 -9.31 20.03
CA ILE A 269 -1.66 -8.43 19.22
C ILE A 269 -0.81 -7.32 18.62
N VAL A 270 -0.74 -7.31 17.29
CA VAL A 270 0.00 -6.30 16.52
C VAL A 270 -0.98 -5.53 15.66
N VAL A 271 -0.98 -4.20 15.81
CA VAL A 271 -1.69 -3.28 14.92
C VAL A 271 -0.67 -2.50 14.11
N GLY A 272 -0.87 -2.34 12.81
CA GLY A 272 0.08 -1.55 12.03
C GLY A 272 -0.38 -1.26 10.61
N THR A 273 0.42 -0.48 9.90
CA THR A 273 0.21 -0.25 8.48
C THR A 273 0.79 -1.40 7.66
N ARG A 274 0.79 -1.33 6.34
CA ARG A 274 1.16 -2.41 5.41
C ARG A 274 2.38 -3.27 5.81
N ALA A 275 3.43 -2.67 6.39
CA ALA A 275 4.61 -3.40 6.82
C ALA A 275 4.33 -4.38 7.98
N ALA A 276 3.28 -4.15 8.75
CA ALA A 276 2.88 -5.05 9.84
C ALA A 276 2.41 -6.43 9.34
N ALA A 277 2.05 -6.57 8.07
CA ALA A 277 1.76 -7.87 7.47
C ALA A 277 2.92 -8.88 7.60
N PHE A 278 4.16 -8.37 7.77
CA PHE A 278 5.38 -9.15 8.04
C PHE A 278 5.72 -9.26 9.53
N ALA A 279 4.89 -8.78 10.47
CA ALA A 279 5.22 -8.83 11.89
C ALA A 279 5.49 -10.28 12.36
N PRO A 280 6.58 -10.54 13.11
CA PRO A 280 7.02 -11.88 13.48
C PRO A 280 6.23 -12.43 14.67
N VAL A 281 4.89 -12.44 14.58
CA VAL A 281 4.06 -13.02 15.66
C VAL A 281 4.31 -14.51 15.76
N VAL A 282 4.42 -14.99 16.99
CA VAL A 282 4.56 -16.42 17.29
C VAL A 282 3.20 -17.08 17.13
N GLU A 283 3.18 -18.26 16.49
CA GLU A 283 1.95 -19.03 16.23
C GLU A 283 0.83 -18.17 15.63
N PRO A 284 0.99 -17.69 14.37
CA PRO A 284 -0.02 -16.83 13.74
C PRO A 284 -1.41 -17.47 13.76
N GLY A 285 -2.39 -16.76 14.32
CA GLY A 285 -3.78 -17.22 14.41
C GLY A 285 -4.74 -16.39 13.58
N LEU A 286 -4.46 -15.09 13.42
CA LEU A 286 -5.28 -14.16 12.64
C LEU A 286 -4.42 -13.16 11.91
N VAL A 287 -4.72 -12.94 10.63
CA VAL A 287 -4.27 -11.76 9.88
C VAL A 287 -5.49 -11.04 9.35
N ALA A 288 -5.72 -9.81 9.79
CA ALA A 288 -6.84 -8.99 9.32
C ALA A 288 -6.32 -7.79 8.51
N VAL A 289 -7.01 -7.46 7.42
CA VAL A 289 -6.74 -6.28 6.59
C VAL A 289 -8.02 -5.47 6.52
N TRP A 290 -7.98 -4.25 7.06
CA TRP A 290 -9.09 -3.30 7.00
C TRP A 290 -8.96 -2.40 5.78
N ASP A 291 -10.08 -2.22 5.06
CA ASP A 291 -10.21 -1.36 3.89
C ASP A 291 -9.17 -1.70 2.80
N ASP A 292 -9.18 -2.97 2.37
CA ASP A 292 -8.18 -3.57 1.47
C ASP A 292 -8.08 -2.89 0.09
N GLY A 293 -9.04 -2.05 -0.25
CA GLY A 293 -9.03 -1.20 -1.44
C GLY A 293 -8.26 0.11 -1.30
N ASP A 294 -7.70 0.43 -0.13
CA ASP A 294 -6.92 1.66 0.03
C ASP A 294 -5.52 1.51 -0.59
N ASP A 295 -5.12 2.49 -1.41
CA ASP A 295 -3.83 2.50 -2.11
C ASP A 295 -2.62 2.45 -1.16
N SER A 296 -2.78 2.85 0.10
CA SER A 296 -1.72 2.80 1.12
C SER A 296 -1.28 1.38 1.47
N HIS A 297 -2.09 0.37 1.15
CA HIS A 297 -1.74 -1.04 1.30
C HIS A 297 -0.73 -1.53 0.27
N ALA A 298 -0.53 -0.82 -0.84
CA ALA A 298 0.50 -1.13 -1.82
C ALA A 298 1.86 -0.58 -1.38
N GLU A 299 2.90 -1.42 -1.39
CA GLU A 299 4.27 -1.01 -1.06
C GLU A 299 4.88 -0.27 -2.27
N PRO A 300 5.40 0.96 -2.11
CA PRO A 300 5.98 1.73 -3.21
C PRO A 300 7.42 1.29 -3.57
N ARG A 301 8.04 0.40 -2.80
CA ARG A 301 9.38 -0.15 -3.03
C ARG A 301 9.31 -1.56 -3.56
N ALA A 302 10.31 -1.93 -4.39
CA ALA A 302 10.44 -3.29 -4.90
C ALA A 302 10.36 -4.34 -3.76
N PRO A 303 9.70 -5.46 -4.01
CA PRO A 303 9.03 -5.89 -5.23
C PRO A 303 7.55 -5.44 -5.34
N TYR A 304 7.15 -4.37 -4.64
CA TYR A 304 5.83 -3.72 -4.68
C TYR A 304 4.66 -4.58 -4.17
N PRO A 305 4.80 -5.34 -3.08
CA PRO A 305 3.74 -6.20 -2.63
C PRO A 305 2.55 -5.41 -2.08
N HIS A 306 1.35 -5.96 -2.25
CA HIS A 306 0.14 -5.47 -1.61
C HIS A 306 -0.09 -6.20 -0.28
N ALA A 307 -0.46 -5.45 0.79
CA ALA A 307 -0.61 -6.02 2.14
C ALA A 307 -1.66 -7.14 2.21
N ARG A 308 -2.78 -7.05 1.46
CA ARG A 308 -3.78 -8.13 1.33
C ARG A 308 -3.13 -9.42 0.81
N ASP A 309 -2.30 -9.33 -0.22
CA ASP A 309 -1.66 -10.48 -0.83
C ASP A 309 -0.60 -11.12 0.08
N VAL A 310 0.12 -10.28 0.86
CA VAL A 310 1.02 -10.76 1.93
C VAL A 310 0.22 -11.48 3.00
N ALA A 311 -0.91 -10.90 3.45
CA ALA A 311 -1.81 -11.50 4.44
C ALA A 311 -2.39 -12.83 3.97
N MET A 312 -2.84 -12.91 2.71
CA MET A 312 -3.31 -14.15 2.08
C MET A 312 -2.22 -15.23 2.01
N THR A 313 -1.01 -14.83 1.60
CA THR A 313 0.14 -15.74 1.51
C THR A 313 0.49 -16.29 2.90
N ARG A 314 0.48 -15.41 3.90
CA ARG A 314 0.73 -15.77 5.29
C ARG A 314 -0.33 -16.71 5.84
N ALA A 315 -1.61 -16.35 5.72
CA ALA A 315 -2.72 -17.17 6.20
C ALA A 315 -2.67 -18.59 5.62
N HIS A 316 -2.40 -18.71 4.31
CA HIS A 316 -2.29 -20.00 3.64
C HIS A 316 -1.08 -20.82 4.13
N ARG A 317 0.09 -20.18 4.33
CA ARG A 317 1.32 -20.88 4.75
C ARG A 317 1.29 -21.31 6.21
N ASP A 318 0.80 -20.42 7.08
CA ASP A 318 0.87 -20.58 8.53
C ASP A 318 -0.39 -21.25 9.10
N GLY A 319 -1.40 -21.54 8.25
CA GLY A 319 -2.71 -22.06 8.67
C GLY A 319 -3.48 -21.08 9.57
N ALA A 320 -3.21 -19.79 9.42
CA ALA A 320 -3.90 -18.74 10.17
C ALA A 320 -5.24 -18.36 9.53
N ALA A 321 -6.14 -17.78 10.32
CA ALA A 321 -7.34 -17.17 9.79
C ALA A 321 -6.99 -15.88 9.02
N LEU A 322 -7.75 -15.60 7.95
CA LEU A 322 -7.71 -14.34 7.22
C LEU A 322 -9.04 -13.61 7.36
N LEU A 323 -8.98 -12.31 7.64
CA LEU A 323 -10.15 -11.43 7.64
C LEU A 323 -9.85 -10.22 6.73
N VAL A 324 -10.46 -10.19 5.54
CA VAL A 324 -10.46 -9.00 4.67
C VAL A 324 -11.74 -8.23 4.98
N ALA A 325 -11.64 -6.97 5.36
CA ALA A 325 -12.74 -6.23 5.94
C ALA A 325 -12.84 -4.78 5.42
N GLY A 326 -14.06 -4.24 5.40
CA GLY A 326 -14.29 -2.84 5.01
C GLY A 326 -15.77 -2.49 4.95
N PHE A 327 -16.08 -1.21 4.77
CA PHE A 327 -17.42 -0.76 4.43
C PHE A 327 -17.77 -0.98 2.95
N ALA A 328 -16.76 -0.99 2.09
CA ALA A 328 -16.85 -1.38 0.68
C ALA A 328 -16.26 -2.77 0.47
N ARG A 329 -16.36 -3.28 -0.74
CA ARG A 329 -15.76 -4.54 -1.17
C ARG A 329 -14.98 -4.32 -2.46
N THR A 330 -13.78 -4.84 -2.55
CA THR A 330 -12.97 -4.84 -3.77
C THR A 330 -13.35 -6.01 -4.68
N ALA A 331 -13.02 -5.93 -5.96
CA ALA A 331 -13.16 -7.05 -6.89
C ALA A 331 -12.29 -8.25 -6.46
N GLU A 332 -11.15 -8.01 -5.83
CA GLU A 332 -10.29 -9.06 -5.26
C GLU A 332 -10.99 -9.78 -4.11
N ALA A 333 -11.60 -9.04 -3.18
CA ALA A 333 -12.35 -9.62 -2.08
C ALA A 333 -13.59 -10.37 -2.59
N ALA A 334 -14.27 -9.86 -3.62
CA ALA A 334 -15.37 -10.55 -4.29
C ALA A 334 -14.92 -11.87 -4.91
N LEU A 335 -13.74 -11.89 -5.54
CA LEU A 335 -13.17 -13.11 -6.11
C LEU A 335 -12.84 -14.17 -5.05
N LEU A 336 -12.38 -13.78 -3.85
CA LEU A 336 -12.14 -14.72 -2.76
C LEU A 336 -13.42 -15.43 -2.33
N VAL A 337 -14.54 -14.69 -2.29
CA VAL A 337 -15.86 -15.26 -1.97
C VAL A 337 -16.38 -16.11 -3.12
N ALA A 338 -16.32 -15.60 -4.36
CA ALA A 338 -16.83 -16.30 -5.54
C ALA A 338 -16.09 -17.62 -5.81
N SER A 339 -14.79 -17.68 -5.53
CA SER A 339 -13.98 -18.90 -5.65
C SER A 339 -14.20 -19.89 -4.50
N GLY A 340 -14.99 -19.57 -3.47
CA GLY A 340 -15.17 -20.38 -2.28
C GLY A 340 -13.96 -20.43 -1.34
N TRP A 341 -12.92 -19.61 -1.59
CA TRP A 341 -11.73 -19.57 -0.74
C TRP A 341 -11.96 -18.83 0.58
N ALA A 342 -12.90 -17.87 0.61
CA ALA A 342 -13.29 -17.14 1.81
C ALA A 342 -14.82 -17.16 1.99
N HIS A 343 -15.25 -17.20 3.24
CA HIS A 343 -16.64 -17.07 3.63
C HIS A 343 -17.09 -15.61 3.61
N ASP A 344 -18.32 -15.37 3.16
CA ASP A 344 -18.93 -14.05 3.19
C ASP A 344 -19.55 -13.77 4.56
N VAL A 345 -19.04 -12.76 5.28
CA VAL A 345 -19.53 -12.31 6.60
C VAL A 345 -20.25 -10.97 6.41
N VAL A 346 -21.53 -11.05 6.11
CA VAL A 346 -22.41 -9.90 5.84
C VAL A 346 -23.63 -9.98 6.74
N ALA A 347 -24.19 -8.84 7.10
CA ALA A 347 -25.47 -8.76 7.79
C ALA A 347 -26.63 -8.95 6.80
N ASP A 348 -27.80 -9.28 7.32
CA ASP A 348 -29.01 -9.35 6.50
C ASP A 348 -29.48 -7.95 6.04
N ARG A 349 -30.30 -7.91 4.99
CA ARG A 349 -30.74 -6.65 4.37
C ARG A 349 -31.64 -5.81 5.31
N ALA A 350 -32.35 -6.43 6.26
CA ALA A 350 -33.18 -5.74 7.22
C ALA A 350 -32.28 -4.97 8.20
N THR A 351 -31.26 -5.61 8.76
CA THR A 351 -30.28 -5.00 9.65
C THR A 351 -29.51 -3.86 8.96
N VAL A 352 -29.09 -4.05 7.70
CA VAL A 352 -28.43 -2.99 6.91
C VAL A 352 -29.34 -1.77 6.76
N ARG A 353 -30.64 -1.96 6.45
CA ARG A 353 -31.60 -0.86 6.31
C ARG A 353 -31.91 -0.15 7.63
N GLU A 354 -31.97 -0.89 8.72
CA GLU A 354 -32.20 -0.34 10.05
C GLU A 354 -31.04 0.57 10.50
N ARG A 355 -29.80 0.14 10.26
CA ARG A 355 -28.60 0.89 10.66
C ARG A 355 -28.17 1.94 9.66
N GLY A 356 -28.59 1.84 8.40
CA GLY A 356 -28.18 2.75 7.34
C GLY A 356 -28.86 4.11 7.37
N PRO A 357 -28.18 5.16 6.91
CA PRO A 357 -28.79 6.45 6.61
C PRO A 357 -29.68 6.34 5.37
N ARG A 358 -30.57 7.30 5.19
CA ARG A 358 -31.30 7.46 3.94
C ARG A 358 -30.39 8.08 2.88
N VAL A 359 -30.07 7.34 1.84
CA VAL A 359 -29.27 7.82 0.71
C VAL A 359 -30.18 8.33 -0.41
N THR A 360 -29.89 9.49 -0.97
CA THR A 360 -30.63 10.12 -2.08
C THR A 360 -29.65 10.58 -3.14
N ALA A 361 -29.87 10.17 -4.39
CA ALA A 361 -29.10 10.65 -5.54
C ALA A 361 -29.81 11.81 -6.25
N ILE A 362 -29.04 12.62 -6.99
CA ILE A 362 -29.60 13.72 -7.77
C ILE A 362 -30.28 13.15 -9.03
N GLY A 363 -31.53 13.56 -9.24
CA GLY A 363 -32.33 13.15 -10.41
C GLY A 363 -32.89 11.72 -10.30
N GLU A 364 -32.92 11.17 -9.11
CA GLU A 364 -33.56 9.87 -8.83
C GLU A 364 -35.10 9.91 -8.96
N ASP A 365 -35.71 11.06 -8.67
CA ASP A 365 -37.16 11.28 -8.72
C ASP A 365 -37.51 12.46 -9.65
N ASP A 366 -38.43 12.26 -10.58
CA ASP A 366 -38.96 13.32 -11.46
C ASP A 366 -39.54 14.48 -10.68
N ARG A 367 -40.14 14.26 -9.49
CA ARG A 367 -40.62 15.29 -8.62
C ARG A 367 -39.51 16.22 -8.09
N GLN A 368 -38.33 15.67 -7.84
CA GLN A 368 -37.14 16.42 -7.46
C GLN A 368 -36.71 17.34 -8.60
N LEU A 369 -36.67 16.82 -9.84
CA LEU A 369 -36.28 17.60 -11.02
C LEU A 369 -37.35 18.67 -11.37
N LEU A 370 -38.63 18.42 -11.12
CA LEU A 370 -39.69 19.40 -11.29
C LEU A 370 -39.55 20.56 -10.30
N ARG A 371 -39.13 20.29 -9.04
CA ARG A 371 -38.91 21.33 -8.00
C ARG A 371 -37.59 22.09 -8.20
N ASP A 372 -36.58 21.44 -8.70
CA ASP A 372 -35.24 22.00 -8.96
C ASP A 372 -34.74 21.56 -10.34
N PRO A 373 -35.21 22.19 -11.42
CA PRO A 373 -34.78 21.85 -12.79
C PRO A 373 -33.27 22.01 -13.00
N ALA A 374 -32.60 22.81 -12.17
CA ALA A 374 -31.18 23.04 -12.20
C ALA A 374 -30.37 22.04 -11.34
N ALA A 375 -31.01 21.09 -10.65
CA ALA A 375 -30.37 20.18 -9.70
C ALA A 375 -29.17 19.43 -10.32
N ARG A 376 -29.31 18.96 -11.56
CA ARG A 376 -28.20 18.27 -12.28
C ARG A 376 -27.03 19.20 -12.62
N ALA A 377 -27.29 20.49 -12.82
CA ALA A 377 -26.28 21.50 -13.12
C ALA A 377 -25.75 22.22 -11.87
N ALA A 378 -26.43 22.12 -10.74
CA ALA A 378 -26.03 22.75 -9.50
C ALA A 378 -24.95 21.89 -8.79
N ARG A 379 -23.89 22.55 -8.33
CA ARG A 379 -22.87 21.88 -7.50
C ARG A 379 -23.44 21.48 -6.13
N MET A 380 -24.28 22.33 -5.57
CA MET A 380 -25.08 22.05 -4.38
C MET A 380 -26.56 22.26 -4.74
N PRO A 381 -27.30 21.21 -5.08
CA PRO A 381 -28.72 21.30 -5.39
C PRO A 381 -29.56 21.55 -4.11
N SER A 382 -30.81 21.95 -4.29
CA SER A 382 -31.73 22.29 -3.18
C SER A 382 -31.84 21.18 -2.14
N VAL A 383 -31.89 19.92 -2.55
CA VAL A 383 -31.98 18.76 -1.66
C VAL A 383 -30.76 18.66 -0.72
N ALA A 384 -29.58 19.07 -1.16
CA ALA A 384 -28.36 19.09 -0.33
C ALA A 384 -28.47 20.18 0.75
N PHE A 385 -28.95 21.37 0.37
CA PHE A 385 -29.24 22.46 1.35
C PHE A 385 -30.34 22.07 2.35
N GLU A 386 -31.39 21.41 1.91
CA GLU A 386 -32.47 20.92 2.77
C GLU A 386 -31.97 19.90 3.78
N ALA A 387 -31.18 18.94 3.35
CA ALA A 387 -30.54 17.94 4.22
C ALA A 387 -29.62 18.59 5.26
N ALA A 388 -28.79 19.55 4.83
CA ALA A 388 -27.92 20.30 5.74
C ALA A 388 -28.71 21.10 6.77
N ARG A 389 -29.72 21.87 6.35
CA ARG A 389 -30.57 22.67 7.27
C ARG A 389 -31.30 21.78 8.26
N ALA A 390 -31.84 20.65 7.82
CA ALA A 390 -32.56 19.73 8.69
C ALA A 390 -31.61 19.14 9.76
N ALA A 391 -30.38 18.72 9.39
CA ALA A 391 -29.42 18.20 10.33
C ALA A 391 -28.93 19.25 11.33
N LEU A 392 -28.59 20.47 10.86
CA LEU A 392 -28.15 21.58 11.70
C LEU A 392 -29.28 22.03 12.65
N GLY A 393 -30.51 22.09 12.16
CA GLY A 393 -31.70 22.42 12.96
C GLY A 393 -32.01 21.36 14.03
N ALA A 394 -31.63 20.11 13.80
CA ALA A 394 -31.72 19.04 14.78
C ALA A 394 -30.48 18.98 15.73
N GLY A 395 -29.59 19.97 15.68
CA GLY A 395 -28.42 20.05 16.53
C GLY A 395 -27.30 19.09 16.14
N ALA A 396 -27.29 18.53 14.91
CA ALA A 396 -26.30 17.57 14.47
C ALA A 396 -25.28 18.15 13.46
N PRO A 397 -24.04 17.70 13.44
CA PRO A 397 -23.07 18.13 12.45
C PRO A 397 -23.40 17.58 11.05
N VAL A 398 -22.91 18.29 10.02
CA VAL A 398 -23.04 17.92 8.60
C VAL A 398 -21.64 17.69 8.01
N LEU A 399 -21.41 16.53 7.43
CA LEU A 399 -20.21 16.22 6.68
C LEU A 399 -20.39 16.67 5.21
N VAL A 400 -19.39 17.36 4.67
CA VAL A 400 -19.35 17.76 3.26
C VAL A 400 -18.06 17.22 2.65
N GLN A 401 -18.15 16.11 1.90
CA GLN A 401 -17.03 15.52 1.24
C GLN A 401 -16.81 16.18 -0.13
N VAL A 402 -15.59 16.65 -0.39
CA VAL A 402 -15.19 17.29 -1.66
C VAL A 402 -13.87 16.72 -2.17
N PRO A 403 -13.69 16.52 -3.48
CA PRO A 403 -12.43 16.07 -4.05
C PRO A 403 -11.26 17.00 -3.69
N ARG A 404 -10.05 16.46 -3.59
CA ARG A 404 -8.82 17.25 -3.36
C ARG A 404 -8.58 18.20 -4.54
N ARG A 405 -8.10 19.41 -4.24
CA ARG A 405 -7.67 20.39 -5.26
C ARG A 405 -6.49 19.80 -6.04
N GLY A 406 -6.52 19.87 -7.38
CA GLY A 406 -5.46 19.33 -8.23
C GLY A 406 -5.53 17.82 -8.50
N TYR A 407 -6.45 17.11 -7.88
CA TYR A 407 -6.59 15.66 -8.08
C TYR A 407 -6.98 15.29 -9.52
N LEU A 408 -7.71 16.19 -10.24
CA LEU A 408 -8.01 16.03 -11.66
C LEU A 408 -8.30 17.36 -12.37
N PRO A 409 -7.66 17.64 -13.47
CA PRO A 409 -8.03 18.75 -14.37
C PRO A 409 -9.24 18.38 -15.24
N ALA A 410 -10.21 17.62 -14.73
CA ALA A 410 -11.43 17.29 -15.46
C ALA A 410 -12.24 18.55 -15.75
N VAL A 411 -12.81 18.62 -16.95
CA VAL A 411 -13.58 19.77 -17.40
C VAL A 411 -15.03 19.41 -17.74
N ALA A 412 -15.90 20.39 -17.57
CA ALA A 412 -17.30 20.32 -17.97
C ALA A 412 -17.68 21.51 -18.82
N CYS A 413 -18.82 21.42 -19.48
CA CYS A 413 -19.44 22.56 -20.13
C CYS A 413 -19.67 23.70 -19.14
N ALA A 414 -19.23 24.91 -19.47
CA ALA A 414 -19.43 26.07 -18.60
C ALA A 414 -20.92 26.46 -18.46
N ARG A 415 -21.77 26.11 -19.44
CA ARG A 415 -23.19 26.46 -19.49
C ARG A 415 -24.08 25.45 -18.75
N CYS A 416 -24.06 24.16 -19.13
CA CYS A 416 -24.95 23.14 -18.57
C CYS A 416 -24.27 22.19 -17.58
N ARG A 417 -22.95 22.33 -17.35
CA ARG A 417 -22.11 21.53 -16.47
C ARG A 417 -22.01 20.04 -16.85
N GLU A 418 -22.53 19.65 -18.02
CA GLU A 418 -22.31 18.30 -18.53
C GLU A 418 -20.83 18.01 -18.59
N PRO A 419 -20.33 16.88 -18.05
CA PRO A 419 -18.94 16.48 -18.14
C PRO A 419 -18.46 16.44 -19.59
N ALA A 420 -17.32 17.06 -19.88
CA ALA A 420 -16.78 17.08 -21.22
C ALA A 420 -16.19 15.71 -21.57
N ARG A 421 -16.73 15.09 -22.61
CA ARG A 421 -16.36 13.75 -23.06
C ARG A 421 -15.72 13.80 -24.46
N CYS A 422 -14.76 12.89 -24.67
CA CYS A 422 -14.13 12.67 -25.97
C CYS A 422 -15.14 12.11 -26.97
N ARG A 423 -15.18 12.68 -28.17
CA ARG A 423 -16.07 12.21 -29.23
C ARG A 423 -15.63 10.87 -29.83
N ARG A 424 -14.37 10.47 -29.62
CA ARG A 424 -13.79 9.24 -30.16
C ARG A 424 -14.01 8.02 -29.26
N CYS A 425 -13.81 8.18 -27.93
CA CYS A 425 -13.85 7.06 -26.98
C CYS A 425 -14.72 7.31 -25.75
N ALA A 426 -15.49 8.43 -25.74
CA ALA A 426 -16.28 8.88 -24.59
C ALA A 426 -15.49 9.12 -23.28
N GLY A 427 -14.17 9.03 -23.31
CA GLY A 427 -13.29 9.31 -22.18
C GLY A 427 -13.35 10.76 -21.69
N PRO A 428 -12.97 11.04 -20.44
CA PRO A 428 -13.03 12.39 -19.87
C PRO A 428 -11.99 13.31 -20.52
N LEU A 429 -12.41 14.53 -20.84
CA LEU A 429 -11.51 15.58 -21.31
C LEU A 429 -10.87 16.31 -20.13
N ALA A 430 -9.60 16.68 -20.28
CA ALA A 430 -8.87 17.54 -19.36
C ALA A 430 -8.17 18.68 -20.13
N LEU A 431 -7.92 19.80 -19.47
CA LEU A 431 -7.10 20.86 -20.02
C LEU A 431 -5.63 20.55 -19.73
N ARG A 432 -4.85 20.25 -20.77
CA ARG A 432 -3.39 20.22 -20.67
C ARG A 432 -2.84 21.60 -21.05
N ALA A 433 -2.07 22.19 -20.16
CA ALA A 433 -1.35 23.42 -20.47
C ALA A 433 -0.14 23.08 -21.36
N THR A 434 -0.25 23.40 -22.64
CA THR A 434 0.87 23.39 -23.58
C THR A 434 1.20 24.84 -23.93
N GLY A 435 2.15 25.45 -23.22
CA GLY A 435 2.49 26.86 -23.39
C GLY A 435 1.34 27.80 -22.97
N HIS A 436 1.01 28.79 -23.80
CA HIS A 436 -0.03 29.78 -23.50
C HIS A 436 -1.47 29.31 -23.80
N TYR A 437 -1.67 28.12 -24.36
CA TYR A 437 -2.99 27.60 -24.72
C TYR A 437 -3.25 26.25 -24.07
N ALA A 438 -4.36 26.15 -23.35
CA ALA A 438 -4.81 24.88 -22.78
C ALA A 438 -5.78 24.19 -23.76
N LEU A 439 -5.36 23.09 -24.37
CA LEU A 439 -6.19 22.32 -25.29
C LEU A 439 -6.90 21.20 -24.53
N PRO A 440 -8.24 21.05 -24.71
CA PRO A 440 -8.95 19.90 -24.19
C PRO A 440 -8.39 18.61 -24.81
N THR A 441 -7.89 17.70 -23.99
CA THR A 441 -7.29 16.43 -24.41
C THR A 441 -7.95 15.28 -23.68
N CYS A 442 -8.26 14.21 -24.38
CA CYS A 442 -8.84 13.01 -23.77
C CYS A 442 -7.80 12.30 -22.89
N ARG A 443 -8.20 11.96 -21.66
CA ARG A 443 -7.32 11.25 -20.73
C ARG A 443 -7.19 9.75 -21.04
N TRP A 444 -8.12 9.18 -21.79
CA TRP A 444 -8.07 7.76 -22.16
C TRP A 444 -7.26 7.53 -23.46
N CYS A 445 -7.60 8.24 -24.51
CA CYS A 445 -6.98 8.00 -25.82
C CYS A 445 -6.00 9.09 -26.28
N GLY A 446 -5.68 10.08 -25.44
CA GLY A 446 -4.76 11.17 -25.77
C GLY A 446 -5.24 12.14 -26.87
N HIS A 447 -6.43 11.94 -27.46
CA HIS A 447 -6.90 12.73 -28.59
C HIS A 447 -7.22 14.17 -28.17
N PRO A 448 -6.63 15.21 -28.82
CA PRO A 448 -6.97 16.60 -28.57
C PRO A 448 -8.29 16.97 -29.25
N ASP A 449 -9.16 17.75 -28.57
CA ASP A 449 -10.41 18.28 -29.13
C ASP A 449 -10.40 19.81 -29.17
N ALA A 450 -9.68 20.36 -30.16
CA ALA A 450 -9.59 21.82 -30.37
C ALA A 450 -10.94 22.47 -30.74
N ALA A 451 -11.87 21.69 -31.25
CA ALA A 451 -13.19 22.15 -31.69
C ALA A 451 -14.30 21.65 -30.76
N TYR A 452 -14.01 21.54 -29.46
CA TYR A 452 -15.00 21.09 -28.48
C TYR A 452 -16.34 21.77 -28.61
N ARG A 453 -17.42 21.00 -28.58
CA ARG A 453 -18.80 21.44 -28.46
C ARG A 453 -19.51 20.50 -27.48
N CYS A 454 -20.21 21.04 -26.50
CA CYS A 454 -21.00 20.26 -25.56
C CYS A 454 -22.08 19.44 -26.28
N GLY A 455 -22.10 18.13 -26.06
CA GLY A 455 -23.11 17.25 -26.67
C GLY A 455 -24.55 17.56 -26.25
N ALA A 456 -24.74 18.14 -25.04
CA ALA A 456 -26.05 18.46 -24.52
C ALA A 456 -26.58 19.85 -24.91
N CYS A 457 -25.71 20.88 -24.98
CA CYS A 457 -26.17 22.27 -25.23
C CYS A 457 -25.42 23.03 -26.31
N GLY A 458 -24.47 22.43 -27.00
CA GLY A 458 -23.69 23.03 -28.10
C GLY A 458 -22.66 24.08 -27.66
N SER A 459 -22.54 24.44 -26.38
CA SER A 459 -21.60 25.48 -25.93
C SER A 459 -20.14 25.04 -26.13
N PRO A 460 -19.26 25.97 -26.60
CA PRO A 460 -17.83 25.68 -26.73
C PRO A 460 -17.03 25.93 -25.47
N GLN A 461 -17.65 26.50 -24.45
CA GLN A 461 -16.94 26.94 -23.25
C GLN A 461 -16.80 25.82 -22.24
N LEU A 462 -15.57 25.67 -21.73
CA LEU A 462 -15.23 24.70 -20.68
C LEU A 462 -14.96 25.41 -19.35
N ARG A 463 -15.21 24.70 -18.27
CA ARG A 463 -14.86 25.09 -16.89
C ARG A 463 -14.23 23.91 -16.16
N ALA A 464 -13.40 24.17 -15.15
CA ALA A 464 -12.95 23.14 -14.23
C ALA A 464 -14.13 22.56 -13.43
N LEU A 465 -14.17 21.23 -13.30
CA LEU A 465 -15.21 20.53 -12.53
C LEU A 465 -14.94 20.60 -11.03
N ALA A 466 -13.68 20.47 -10.60
CA ALA A 466 -13.34 20.42 -9.18
C ALA A 466 -13.19 21.80 -8.57
N VAL A 467 -13.85 22.00 -7.42
CA VAL A 467 -13.70 23.16 -6.52
C VAL A 467 -13.06 22.65 -5.23
N GLY A 468 -11.95 23.24 -4.82
CA GLY A 468 -11.22 22.80 -3.61
C GLY A 468 -12.01 22.99 -2.32
N SER A 469 -11.57 22.32 -1.24
CA SER A 469 -12.20 22.34 0.08
C SER A 469 -12.28 23.75 0.69
N GLU A 470 -11.25 24.57 0.55
CA GLU A 470 -11.22 25.94 1.04
C GLU A 470 -12.36 26.80 0.47
N ARG A 471 -12.48 26.82 -0.86
CA ARG A 471 -13.55 27.57 -1.52
C ARG A 471 -14.93 27.02 -1.17
N THR A 472 -15.06 25.72 -0.98
CA THR A 472 -16.30 25.11 -0.51
C THR A 472 -16.65 25.56 0.91
N ALA A 473 -15.65 25.61 1.80
CA ALA A 473 -15.84 26.10 3.17
C ALA A 473 -16.29 27.57 3.18
N GLU A 474 -15.71 28.43 2.33
CA GLU A 474 -16.14 29.83 2.16
C GLU A 474 -17.58 29.95 1.62
N GLU A 475 -17.95 29.16 0.61
CA GLU A 475 -19.30 29.14 0.03
C GLU A 475 -20.33 28.71 1.08
N LEU A 476 -20.02 27.68 1.87
CA LEU A 476 -20.86 27.20 2.96
C LEU A 476 -20.95 28.20 4.11
N GLY A 477 -19.87 28.87 4.51
CA GLY A 477 -19.87 29.91 5.51
C GLY A 477 -20.78 31.07 5.15
N ARG A 478 -20.86 31.44 3.86
CA ARG A 478 -21.81 32.46 3.37
C ARG A 478 -23.24 31.97 3.34
N ALA A 479 -23.48 30.69 3.02
CA ALA A 479 -24.80 30.08 2.96
C ALA A 479 -25.42 29.82 4.37
N PHE A 480 -24.54 29.61 5.37
CA PHE A 480 -24.90 29.28 6.75
C PHE A 480 -24.13 30.19 7.74
N PRO A 481 -24.41 31.49 7.78
CA PRO A 481 -23.58 32.49 8.46
C PRO A 481 -23.50 32.35 10.00
N GLN A 482 -24.40 31.57 10.60
CA GLN A 482 -24.39 31.30 12.05
C GLN A 482 -23.82 29.93 12.42
N THR A 483 -23.29 29.18 11.46
CA THR A 483 -22.81 27.82 11.67
C THR A 483 -21.28 27.80 11.59
N VAL A 484 -20.65 27.10 12.55
CA VAL A 484 -19.19 26.88 12.53
C VAL A 484 -18.83 26.00 11.36
N VAL A 485 -17.88 26.44 10.53
CA VAL A 485 -17.30 25.63 9.44
C VAL A 485 -15.92 25.16 9.86
N ARG A 486 -15.69 23.84 9.79
CA ARG A 486 -14.43 23.17 10.06
C ARG A 486 -13.91 22.54 8.78
N SER A 487 -12.61 22.56 8.55
CA SER A 487 -11.96 21.91 7.41
C SER A 487 -11.05 20.78 7.90
N SER A 488 -11.05 19.63 7.18
CA SER A 488 -10.19 18.48 7.45
C SER A 488 -9.56 17.97 6.14
N GLY A 489 -8.23 17.96 6.07
CA GLY A 489 -7.48 17.63 4.86
C GLY A 489 -7.51 18.76 3.81
N GLY A 490 -6.99 18.50 2.62
CA GLY A 490 -6.97 19.47 1.50
C GLY A 490 -6.13 20.73 1.75
N GLY A 491 -5.09 20.63 2.61
CA GLY A 491 -4.25 21.75 3.05
C GLY A 491 -4.47 22.12 4.52
N ALA A 492 -5.63 21.79 5.10
CA ALA A 492 -5.85 21.87 6.53
C ALA A 492 -5.38 20.60 7.27
N ALA A 493 -5.16 20.72 8.57
CA ALA A 493 -4.87 19.57 9.42
C ALA A 493 -6.01 18.53 9.34
N VAL A 494 -5.66 17.25 9.31
CA VAL A 494 -6.66 16.18 9.37
C VAL A 494 -7.15 16.05 10.81
N LEU A 495 -8.45 16.26 11.00
CA LEU A 495 -9.10 16.12 12.29
C LEU A 495 -9.41 14.65 12.57
N ALA A 496 -9.17 14.18 13.78
CA ALA A 496 -9.55 12.84 14.20
C ALA A 496 -11.05 12.76 14.54
N THR A 497 -11.54 13.73 15.30
CA THR A 497 -12.93 13.78 15.78
C THR A 497 -13.49 15.19 15.68
N VAL A 498 -14.81 15.28 15.70
CA VAL A 498 -15.54 16.54 15.92
C VAL A 498 -16.55 16.34 17.05
N PRO A 499 -16.73 17.35 17.93
CA PRO A 499 -17.68 17.26 19.03
C PRO A 499 -19.12 17.19 18.50
N ALA A 500 -20.02 16.73 19.35
CA ALA A 500 -21.45 16.82 19.12
C ALA A 500 -21.90 18.29 18.97
N GLY A 501 -22.95 18.52 18.17
CA GLY A 501 -23.51 19.84 17.94
C GLY A 501 -23.49 20.30 16.48
N PRO A 502 -24.19 21.41 16.17
CA PRO A 502 -24.34 21.89 14.80
C PRO A 502 -23.01 22.46 14.27
N ALA A 503 -22.47 21.86 13.26
CA ALA A 503 -21.27 22.29 12.54
C ALA A 503 -21.29 21.79 11.09
N LEU A 504 -20.65 22.53 10.19
CA LEU A 504 -20.33 22.08 8.83
C LEU A 504 -18.89 21.60 8.80
N VAL A 505 -18.66 20.35 8.41
CA VAL A 505 -17.33 19.73 8.34
C VAL A 505 -16.99 19.45 6.89
N VAL A 506 -16.12 20.25 6.31
CA VAL A 506 -15.66 20.08 4.93
C VAL A 506 -14.42 19.20 4.95
N ALA A 507 -14.51 18.01 4.37
CA ALA A 507 -13.44 17.05 4.35
C ALA A 507 -13.08 16.60 2.93
N THR A 508 -11.80 16.30 2.71
CA THR A 508 -11.39 15.57 1.50
C THR A 508 -11.51 14.07 1.74
N PRO A 509 -11.75 13.25 0.68
CA PRO A 509 -11.86 11.79 0.83
C PRO A 509 -10.70 11.18 1.61
N GLY A 510 -11.02 10.41 2.65
CA GLY A 510 -10.06 9.81 3.59
C GLY A 510 -9.63 10.72 4.75
N ALA A 511 -10.15 11.95 4.83
CA ALA A 511 -9.88 12.88 5.93
C ALA A 511 -11.13 13.20 6.78
N GLU A 512 -12.21 12.44 6.62
CA GLU A 512 -13.45 12.64 7.36
C GLU A 512 -13.26 12.36 8.85
N PRO A 513 -13.44 13.32 9.76
CA PRO A 513 -13.37 13.06 11.19
C PRO A 513 -14.60 12.29 11.68
N VAL A 514 -14.45 11.54 12.76
CA VAL A 514 -15.56 10.87 13.41
C VAL A 514 -16.33 11.90 14.24
N ALA A 515 -17.64 12.01 14.02
CA ALA A 515 -18.49 12.82 14.89
C ALA A 515 -18.91 12.01 16.13
N GLU A 516 -18.86 12.63 17.30
CA GLU A 516 -19.09 11.98 18.60
C GLU A 516 -20.42 11.21 18.65
N ASP A 517 -21.50 11.82 18.15
CA ASP A 517 -22.83 11.19 18.04
C ASP A 517 -23.21 10.83 16.60
N GLY A 518 -22.27 10.79 15.66
CA GLY A 518 -22.50 10.63 14.24
C GLY A 518 -23.04 11.89 13.56
N TYR A 519 -22.89 11.95 12.23
CA TYR A 519 -23.40 13.07 11.43
C TYR A 519 -24.91 12.97 11.20
N GLY A 520 -25.60 14.11 11.21
CA GLY A 520 -27.02 14.19 10.81
C GLY A 520 -27.19 14.14 9.29
N ALA A 521 -26.21 14.65 8.54
CA ALA A 521 -26.19 14.53 7.09
C ALA A 521 -24.76 14.41 6.55
N ALA A 522 -24.60 13.75 5.39
CA ALA A 522 -23.41 13.82 4.56
C ALA A 522 -23.77 14.27 3.13
N LEU A 523 -23.00 15.24 2.63
CA LEU A 523 -23.11 15.75 1.27
C LEU A 523 -21.88 15.31 0.49
N LEU A 524 -22.05 14.39 -0.46
CA LEU A 524 -20.99 13.85 -1.30
C LEU A 524 -20.96 14.63 -2.61
N LEU A 525 -20.15 15.70 -2.65
CA LEU A 525 -20.14 16.66 -3.75
C LEU A 525 -19.17 16.24 -4.86
N ASP A 526 -19.41 16.79 -6.05
CA ASP A 526 -18.53 16.67 -7.21
C ASP A 526 -18.24 15.20 -7.61
N GLY A 527 -19.19 14.28 -7.41
CA GLY A 527 -19.03 12.85 -7.67
C GLY A 527 -18.66 12.51 -9.12
N ALA A 528 -19.13 13.32 -10.09
CA ALA A 528 -18.74 13.17 -11.49
C ALA A 528 -17.21 13.30 -11.71
N VAL A 529 -16.51 14.08 -10.87
CA VAL A 529 -15.05 14.23 -10.92
C VAL A 529 -14.35 12.95 -10.49
N LEU A 530 -14.82 12.34 -9.41
CA LEU A 530 -14.25 11.10 -8.87
C LEU A 530 -14.48 9.93 -9.85
N LEU A 531 -15.67 9.83 -10.44
CA LEU A 531 -16.04 8.78 -11.38
C LEU A 531 -15.41 8.95 -12.78
N ALA A 532 -14.98 10.16 -13.15
CA ALA A 532 -14.35 10.43 -14.43
C ALA A 532 -12.83 10.20 -14.45
N ARG A 533 -12.27 9.58 -13.43
CA ARG A 533 -10.85 9.22 -13.39
C ARG A 533 -10.55 8.12 -14.43
N PRO A 534 -9.35 8.12 -15.02
CA PRO A 534 -9.01 7.15 -16.07
C PRO A 534 -8.62 5.77 -15.51
N GLU A 535 -8.38 5.67 -14.19
CA GLU A 535 -7.90 4.45 -13.56
C GLU A 535 -8.97 3.34 -13.59
N LEU A 536 -8.55 2.10 -13.77
CA LEU A 536 -9.41 0.91 -13.78
C LEU A 536 -10.34 0.85 -12.56
N ARG A 537 -9.86 1.31 -11.40
CA ARG A 537 -10.57 1.25 -10.11
C ARG A 537 -11.33 2.52 -9.74
N ALA A 538 -11.48 3.48 -10.66
CA ALA A 538 -12.09 4.78 -10.36
C ALA A 538 -13.48 4.68 -9.75
N GLY A 539 -14.34 3.80 -10.27
CA GLY A 539 -15.68 3.54 -9.72
C GLY A 539 -15.64 2.91 -8.33
N GLU A 540 -14.82 1.87 -8.18
CA GLU A 540 -14.61 1.11 -6.94
C GLU A 540 -14.06 2.00 -5.82
N GLU A 541 -13.01 2.78 -6.12
CA GLU A 541 -12.38 3.72 -5.18
C GLU A 541 -13.36 4.85 -4.77
N THR A 542 -14.11 5.37 -5.72
CA THR A 542 -15.13 6.41 -5.45
C THR A 542 -16.19 5.87 -4.50
N LEU A 543 -16.71 4.68 -4.79
CA LEU A 543 -17.72 4.02 -3.97
C LEU A 543 -17.19 3.70 -2.57
N ARG A 544 -15.95 3.23 -2.46
CA ARG A 544 -15.26 2.99 -1.20
C ARG A 544 -15.22 4.24 -0.31
N ARG A 545 -14.82 5.38 -0.87
CA ARG A 545 -14.78 6.67 -0.16
C ARG A 545 -16.17 7.14 0.23
N TRP A 546 -17.17 6.91 -0.59
CA TRP A 546 -18.55 7.26 -0.28
C TRP A 546 -19.14 6.40 0.84
N PHE A 547 -18.88 5.09 0.84
CA PHE A 547 -19.31 4.22 1.93
C PHE A 547 -18.64 4.60 3.25
N GLY A 548 -17.34 4.91 3.23
CA GLY A 548 -16.62 5.39 4.42
C GLY A 548 -17.27 6.65 5.02
N ALA A 549 -17.59 7.64 4.20
CA ALA A 549 -18.27 8.85 4.64
C ALA A 549 -19.71 8.60 5.08
N ALA A 550 -20.46 7.80 4.33
CA ALA A 550 -21.86 7.47 4.63
C ALA A 550 -22.01 6.64 5.92
N ALA A 551 -21.03 5.79 6.23
CA ALA A 551 -21.00 4.99 7.46
C ALA A 551 -20.86 5.85 8.74
N LEU A 552 -20.41 7.09 8.63
CA LEU A 552 -20.33 8.04 9.74
C LEU A 552 -21.67 8.74 10.04
N VAL A 553 -22.68 8.53 9.19
CA VAL A 553 -23.99 9.19 9.33
C VAL A 553 -24.92 8.33 10.20
N ARG A 554 -25.71 8.98 11.04
CA ARG A 554 -26.72 8.35 11.89
C ARG A 554 -27.70 7.51 11.05
N PRO A 555 -28.36 6.50 11.63
CA PRO A 555 -29.41 5.76 10.94
C PRO A 555 -30.55 6.67 10.44
N ALA A 556 -31.26 6.23 9.39
CA ALA A 556 -32.42 6.96 8.86
C ALA A 556 -33.53 7.17 9.91
N SER A 557 -33.69 6.24 10.85
CA SER A 557 -34.60 6.33 12.00
C SER A 557 -34.26 7.47 12.94
N ALA A 558 -32.97 7.86 13.03
CA ALA A 558 -32.46 9.01 13.77
C ALA A 558 -32.32 10.28 12.88
N GLY A 559 -32.93 10.29 11.69
CA GLY A 559 -32.92 11.42 10.77
C GLY A 559 -31.70 11.51 9.86
N GLY A 560 -30.79 10.52 9.87
CA GLY A 560 -29.57 10.49 9.08
C GLY A 560 -29.82 10.47 7.57
N ARG A 561 -29.15 11.36 6.83
CA ARG A 561 -29.31 11.52 5.37
C ARG A 561 -27.96 11.60 4.67
N VAL A 562 -27.84 10.95 3.52
CA VAL A 562 -26.72 11.10 2.60
C VAL A 562 -27.25 11.63 1.27
N VAL A 563 -26.66 12.70 0.76
CA VAL A 563 -26.98 13.24 -0.56
C VAL A 563 -25.75 13.08 -1.44
N VAL A 564 -25.87 12.28 -2.49
CA VAL A 564 -24.80 12.09 -3.48
C VAL A 564 -25.06 12.94 -4.72
N VAL A 565 -24.13 13.86 -5.00
CA VAL A 565 -24.20 14.77 -6.16
C VAL A 565 -23.44 14.15 -7.31
N ALA A 566 -24.06 13.17 -7.92
CA ALA A 566 -23.61 12.45 -9.11
C ALA A 566 -24.83 11.93 -9.88
N GLU A 567 -24.62 11.47 -11.11
CA GLU A 567 -25.69 10.94 -11.94
C GLU A 567 -26.28 9.65 -11.34
N SER A 568 -27.57 9.64 -11.11
CA SER A 568 -28.29 8.56 -10.42
C SER A 568 -28.23 7.20 -11.15
N SER A 569 -28.06 7.20 -12.49
CA SER A 569 -27.97 5.97 -13.31
C SER A 569 -26.64 5.25 -13.18
N THR A 570 -25.63 5.87 -12.57
CA THR A 570 -24.28 5.29 -12.44
C THR A 570 -24.28 4.10 -11.47
N ALA A 571 -23.63 2.99 -11.84
CA ALA A 571 -23.59 1.76 -11.03
C ALA A 571 -23.13 2.00 -9.58
N ALA A 572 -22.07 2.80 -9.39
CA ALA A 572 -21.55 3.16 -8.07
C ALA A 572 -22.58 3.94 -7.23
N VAL A 573 -23.33 4.88 -7.83
CA VAL A 573 -24.40 5.62 -7.15
C VAL A 573 -25.52 4.71 -6.75
N GLN A 574 -25.95 3.81 -7.64
CA GLN A 574 -27.00 2.83 -7.35
C GLN A 574 -26.59 1.85 -6.24
N ALA A 575 -25.31 1.44 -6.21
CA ALA A 575 -24.78 0.60 -5.14
C ALA A 575 -24.82 1.33 -3.77
N LEU A 576 -24.47 2.60 -3.74
CA LEU A 576 -24.53 3.42 -2.52
C LEU A 576 -25.97 3.59 -2.04
N VAL A 577 -26.92 3.94 -2.93
CA VAL A 577 -28.34 4.10 -2.61
C VAL A 577 -28.95 2.82 -2.02
N ARG A 578 -28.57 1.65 -2.56
CA ARG A 578 -29.02 0.35 -2.09
C ARG A 578 -28.22 -0.19 -0.91
N TRP A 579 -27.13 0.45 -0.55
CA TRP A 579 -26.11 -0.08 0.37
C TRP A 579 -25.68 -1.51 -0.01
N ASP A 580 -25.22 -1.65 -1.26
CA ASP A 580 -24.86 -2.94 -1.84
C ASP A 580 -23.43 -2.95 -2.43
N PRO A 581 -22.39 -2.84 -1.59
CA PRO A 581 -21.01 -2.93 -2.08
C PRO A 581 -20.65 -4.32 -2.62
N ALA A 582 -21.28 -5.38 -2.10
CA ALA A 582 -21.03 -6.75 -2.56
C ALA A 582 -21.52 -6.96 -4.00
N GLY A 583 -22.74 -6.50 -4.32
CA GLY A 583 -23.28 -6.59 -5.68
C GLY A 583 -22.48 -5.73 -6.68
N HIS A 584 -22.02 -4.53 -6.27
CA HIS A 584 -21.13 -3.73 -7.11
C HIS A 584 -19.81 -4.43 -7.40
N ALA A 585 -19.15 -4.97 -6.36
CA ALA A 585 -17.89 -5.68 -6.53
C ALA A 585 -18.02 -6.96 -7.40
N ALA A 586 -19.14 -7.66 -7.31
CA ALA A 586 -19.43 -8.80 -8.19
C ALA A 586 -19.61 -8.35 -9.65
N THR A 587 -20.27 -7.22 -9.89
CA THR A 587 -20.43 -6.65 -11.23
C THR A 587 -19.09 -6.19 -11.81
N GLU A 588 -18.27 -5.51 -11.01
CA GLU A 588 -16.90 -5.14 -11.39
C GLU A 588 -16.06 -6.37 -11.73
N LEU A 589 -16.11 -7.41 -10.90
CA LEU A 589 -15.39 -8.65 -11.15
C LEU A 589 -15.81 -9.29 -12.47
N ALA A 590 -17.12 -9.41 -12.74
CA ALA A 590 -17.64 -9.97 -13.99
C ALA A 590 -17.16 -9.17 -15.21
N GLY A 591 -17.19 -7.84 -15.16
CA GLY A 591 -16.64 -7.00 -16.24
C GLY A 591 -15.13 -7.19 -16.45
N ARG A 592 -14.38 -7.40 -15.35
CA ARG A 592 -12.94 -7.69 -15.44
C ARG A 592 -12.66 -9.09 -15.97
N GLU A 593 -13.52 -10.07 -15.69
CA GLU A 593 -13.45 -11.41 -16.29
C GLU A 593 -13.67 -11.34 -17.81
N GLU A 594 -14.68 -10.60 -18.26
CA GLU A 594 -14.99 -10.43 -19.68
C GLU A 594 -13.84 -9.77 -20.45
N LEU A 595 -13.18 -8.76 -19.84
CA LEU A 595 -12.09 -8.00 -20.44
C LEU A 595 -10.69 -8.59 -20.16
N ALA A 596 -10.60 -9.70 -19.45
CA ALA A 596 -9.35 -10.30 -18.98
C ALA A 596 -8.46 -9.28 -18.26
N LEU A 597 -9.01 -8.60 -17.23
CA LEU A 597 -8.33 -7.62 -16.38
C LEU A 597 -8.15 -8.14 -14.94
N PRO A 598 -7.18 -7.62 -14.17
CA PRO A 598 -7.03 -8.02 -12.75
C PRO A 598 -8.28 -7.68 -11.93
N PRO A 599 -8.71 -8.55 -11.00
CA PRO A 599 -8.03 -9.75 -10.49
C PRO A 599 -8.41 -11.05 -11.22
N ALA A 600 -9.20 -11.00 -12.28
CA ALA A 600 -9.60 -12.20 -13.03
C ALA A 600 -8.42 -12.89 -13.72
N VAL A 601 -7.42 -12.12 -14.11
CA VAL A 601 -6.13 -12.59 -14.65
C VAL A 601 -4.97 -12.13 -13.76
N ARG A 602 -3.78 -12.67 -14.01
CA ARG A 602 -2.52 -12.12 -13.48
C ARG A 602 -1.90 -11.20 -14.53
N MET A 603 -1.45 -10.04 -14.09
CA MET A 603 -0.88 -9.04 -14.98
C MET A 603 0.42 -8.49 -14.41
N ALA A 604 1.39 -8.25 -15.30
CA ALA A 604 2.62 -7.53 -14.98
C ALA A 604 2.70 -6.25 -15.82
N ALA A 605 2.99 -5.12 -15.20
CA ALA A 605 3.40 -3.91 -15.90
C ALA A 605 4.93 -3.84 -15.95
N LEU A 606 5.46 -3.62 -17.14
CA LEU A 606 6.88 -3.52 -17.45
C LEU A 606 7.15 -2.08 -17.91
N ASP A 607 7.80 -1.30 -17.04
CA ASP A 607 8.05 0.12 -17.29
C ASP A 607 9.54 0.36 -17.52
N GLY A 608 9.90 0.96 -18.62
CA GLY A 608 11.30 1.25 -18.93
C GLY A 608 11.55 1.78 -20.34
N PRO A 609 12.82 1.94 -20.72
CA PRO A 609 13.18 2.25 -22.10
C PRO A 609 12.69 1.15 -23.06
N PRO A 610 12.22 1.51 -24.28
CA PRO A 610 11.61 0.56 -25.23
C PRO A 610 12.45 -0.69 -25.50
N ALA A 611 13.76 -0.51 -25.77
CA ALA A 611 14.68 -1.62 -26.03
C ALA A 611 14.78 -2.59 -24.83
N ALA A 612 14.87 -2.04 -23.62
CA ALA A 612 14.97 -2.82 -22.38
C ALA A 612 13.68 -3.59 -22.05
N VAL A 613 12.52 -2.99 -22.32
CA VAL A 613 11.21 -3.64 -22.20
C VAL A 613 11.06 -4.75 -23.23
N ALA A 614 11.44 -4.49 -24.52
CA ALA A 614 11.38 -5.47 -25.58
C ALA A 614 12.26 -6.69 -25.29
N ASP A 615 13.50 -6.50 -24.80
CA ASP A 615 14.41 -7.59 -24.39
C ASP A 615 13.79 -8.47 -23.30
N LEU A 616 13.09 -7.85 -22.34
CA LEU A 616 12.46 -8.58 -21.26
C LEU A 616 11.23 -9.35 -21.74
N LEU A 617 10.42 -8.75 -22.63
CA LEU A 617 9.28 -9.41 -23.27
C LEU A 617 9.71 -10.58 -24.14
N ALA A 618 10.81 -10.46 -24.88
CA ALA A 618 11.34 -11.54 -25.72
C ALA A 618 11.79 -12.77 -24.93
N ALA A 619 12.00 -12.65 -23.62
CA ALA A 619 12.33 -13.77 -22.75
C ALA A 619 11.09 -14.50 -22.21
N LEU A 620 9.87 -13.96 -22.43
CA LEU A 620 8.64 -14.58 -21.98
C LEU A 620 8.12 -15.62 -22.99
N PRO A 621 7.39 -16.64 -22.55
CA PRO A 621 6.75 -17.60 -23.45
C PRO A 621 5.73 -16.93 -24.37
N ASP A 622 5.56 -17.46 -25.57
CA ASP A 622 4.55 -16.98 -26.56
C ASP A 622 3.10 -17.06 -26.08
N THR A 623 2.83 -17.81 -25.00
CA THR A 623 1.52 -17.88 -24.36
C THR A 623 1.16 -16.64 -23.55
N VAL A 624 2.10 -15.76 -23.28
CA VAL A 624 1.88 -14.51 -22.56
C VAL A 624 1.31 -13.48 -23.52
N GLU A 625 0.13 -12.99 -23.22
CA GLU A 625 -0.47 -11.91 -24.00
C GLU A 625 0.13 -10.55 -23.61
N VAL A 626 0.60 -9.79 -24.59
CA VAL A 626 1.22 -8.48 -24.38
C VAL A 626 0.31 -7.38 -24.92
N LEU A 627 0.06 -6.36 -24.09
CA LEU A 627 -0.70 -5.16 -24.42
C LEU A 627 0.22 -3.93 -24.33
N GLY A 628 0.06 -2.99 -25.22
CA GLY A 628 0.88 -1.78 -25.31
C GLY A 628 1.75 -1.77 -26.58
N PRO A 629 2.80 -0.94 -26.63
CA PRO A 629 3.25 -0.01 -25.58
C PRO A 629 2.29 1.17 -25.36
N VAL A 630 2.29 1.70 -24.15
CA VAL A 630 1.57 2.92 -23.78
C VAL A 630 2.51 3.89 -23.06
N GLU A 631 2.18 5.18 -23.06
CA GLU A 631 2.91 6.21 -22.31
C GLU A 631 2.86 5.91 -20.80
N LEU A 632 3.97 6.12 -20.09
CA LEU A 632 3.99 5.91 -18.63
C LEU A 632 3.01 6.83 -17.91
N PRO A 633 2.30 6.34 -16.90
CA PRO A 633 1.51 7.19 -16.02
C PRO A 633 2.33 8.33 -15.42
N ALA A 634 1.74 9.52 -15.34
CA ALA A 634 2.40 10.70 -14.79
C ALA A 634 2.92 10.44 -13.35
N GLY A 635 4.15 10.84 -13.07
CA GLY A 635 4.78 10.63 -11.76
C GLY A 635 5.39 9.24 -11.55
N THR A 636 5.41 8.39 -12.58
CA THR A 636 6.12 7.10 -12.54
C THR A 636 7.62 7.30 -12.30
N ARG A 637 8.18 6.57 -11.32
CA ARG A 637 9.63 6.56 -11.04
C ARG A 637 10.22 5.22 -11.47
N LEU A 638 11.24 5.27 -12.33
CA LEU A 638 12.00 4.09 -12.69
C LEU A 638 13.09 3.78 -11.64
N PRO A 639 13.46 2.48 -11.45
CA PRO A 639 14.57 2.10 -10.57
C PRO A 639 15.90 2.72 -11.04
N GLY A 640 16.80 3.08 -10.13
CA GLY A 640 18.17 3.53 -10.48
C GLY A 640 18.37 5.04 -10.60
N GLY A 641 17.41 5.90 -10.30
CA GLY A 641 17.63 7.32 -10.09
C GLY A 641 18.66 7.54 -8.97
N ARG A 642 19.86 8.11 -9.27
CA ARG A 642 20.88 8.43 -8.27
C ARG A 642 20.26 9.34 -7.21
N ARG A 643 20.22 8.88 -5.96
CA ARG A 643 20.18 9.81 -4.83
C ARG A 643 21.53 10.53 -4.84
N SER A 644 21.53 11.83 -5.05
CA SER A 644 22.67 12.65 -4.67
C SER A 644 22.92 12.42 -3.18
N SER A 645 24.11 11.92 -2.85
CA SER A 645 24.57 11.79 -1.48
C SER A 645 24.82 13.18 -0.93
N GLN A 646 23.81 13.85 -0.44
CA GLN A 646 23.93 14.96 0.52
C GLN A 646 22.54 15.33 1.05
N GLY A 647 22.35 15.19 2.36
CA GLY A 647 21.27 15.81 3.11
C GLY A 647 20.01 14.95 3.28
N SER A 648 19.86 14.43 4.48
CA SER A 648 18.60 13.94 5.02
C SER A 648 17.59 15.09 5.06
N THR A 649 16.69 15.15 4.08
CA THR A 649 15.51 16.03 4.15
C THR A 649 14.34 15.20 4.70
N PRO A 650 13.58 15.71 5.67
CA PRO A 650 12.42 15.00 6.22
C PRO A 650 11.34 14.82 5.15
N ILE A 651 10.68 13.66 5.19
CA ILE A 651 9.51 13.34 4.36
C ILE A 651 8.39 14.30 4.77
N GLY A 652 8.16 15.36 4.01
CA GLY A 652 7.14 16.34 4.37
C GLY A 652 6.79 17.38 3.32
N GLU A 653 7.60 17.61 2.29
CA GLU A 653 7.28 18.61 1.24
C GLU A 653 7.66 18.06 -0.13
N LEU A 654 6.66 17.53 -0.83
CA LEU A 654 6.74 17.29 -2.26
C LEU A 654 6.41 18.58 -2.98
N ASP A 655 7.44 19.27 -3.46
CA ASP A 655 7.30 20.38 -4.40
C ASP A 655 6.76 19.85 -5.74
N PRO A 656 5.56 20.26 -6.19
CA PRO A 656 4.98 19.80 -7.45
C PRO A 656 5.67 20.35 -8.70
N ALA A 657 6.73 21.17 -8.55
CA ALA A 657 7.46 21.80 -9.65
C ALA A 657 8.86 21.19 -9.89
N SER A 658 9.23 20.09 -9.22
CA SER A 658 10.48 19.39 -9.53
C SER A 658 10.38 18.75 -10.90
N THR A 659 11.08 19.34 -11.83
CA THR A 659 11.37 18.95 -13.23
C THR A 659 11.28 17.44 -13.47
N ALA A 660 10.47 17.05 -14.46
CA ALA A 660 10.44 15.71 -15.04
C ALA A 660 11.88 15.23 -15.23
N ASP A 661 12.21 14.12 -14.56
CA ASP A 661 13.55 13.53 -14.63
C ASP A 661 13.78 13.14 -16.11
N GLU A 662 14.81 13.68 -16.75
CA GLU A 662 15.20 13.43 -18.16
C GLU A 662 15.27 11.93 -18.52
N ARG A 663 15.18 11.03 -17.56
CA ARG A 663 15.21 9.57 -17.70
C ARG A 663 13.86 8.92 -17.94
N THR A 664 12.76 9.63 -17.80
CA THR A 664 11.41 9.14 -18.17
C THR A 664 11.00 9.58 -19.56
N GLU A 665 11.74 10.49 -20.22
CA GLU A 665 11.51 10.81 -21.61
C GLU A 665 11.79 9.58 -22.49
N GLY A 666 10.76 9.17 -23.24
CA GLY A 666 10.81 8.01 -24.13
C GLY A 666 10.65 6.65 -23.43
N ALA A 667 10.42 6.60 -22.12
CA ALA A 667 10.07 5.35 -21.46
C ALA A 667 8.59 4.99 -21.69
N GLU A 668 8.32 3.70 -21.80
CA GLU A 668 7.01 3.13 -22.09
C GLU A 668 6.60 2.08 -21.08
N ARG A 669 5.31 1.75 -21.07
CA ARG A 669 4.72 0.64 -20.34
C ARG A 669 4.23 -0.41 -21.33
N CYS A 670 4.62 -1.67 -21.11
CA CYS A 670 3.94 -2.82 -21.67
C CYS A 670 3.30 -3.64 -20.55
N LEU A 671 2.16 -4.26 -20.85
CA LEU A 671 1.44 -5.13 -19.92
C LEU A 671 1.52 -6.56 -20.42
N ALA A 672 2.01 -7.46 -19.59
CA ALA A 672 2.02 -8.89 -19.84
C ALA A 672 0.93 -9.55 -18.98
N ARG A 673 -0.01 -10.30 -19.59
CA ARG A 673 -1.09 -10.96 -18.86
C ARG A 673 -1.20 -12.44 -19.17
N VAL A 674 -1.64 -13.19 -18.16
CA VAL A 674 -1.85 -14.64 -18.24
C VAL A 674 -3.08 -15.04 -17.40
N PRO A 675 -3.70 -16.20 -17.66
CA PRO A 675 -4.67 -16.78 -16.75
C PRO A 675 -4.14 -16.89 -15.32
N ARG A 676 -4.99 -16.77 -14.29
CA ARG A 676 -4.58 -16.79 -12.88
C ARG A 676 -3.72 -18.01 -12.51
N ALA A 677 -4.05 -19.19 -13.06
CA ALA A 677 -3.32 -20.42 -12.81
C ALA A 677 -1.83 -20.32 -13.22
N GLU A 678 -1.53 -19.53 -14.23
CA GLU A 678 -0.19 -19.35 -14.79
C GLU A 678 0.60 -18.19 -14.13
N GLY A 679 -0.01 -17.48 -13.19
CA GLY A 679 0.60 -16.30 -12.57
C GLY A 679 1.93 -16.57 -11.86
N ARG A 680 2.11 -17.77 -11.26
CA ARG A 680 3.40 -18.17 -10.68
C ARG A 680 4.47 -18.41 -11.75
N ALA A 681 4.09 -18.95 -12.89
CA ALA A 681 4.99 -19.13 -14.02
C ALA A 681 5.43 -17.77 -14.56
N LEU A 682 4.50 -16.84 -14.80
CA LEU A 682 4.81 -15.46 -15.24
C LEU A 682 5.82 -14.78 -14.29
N ALA A 683 5.57 -14.83 -12.97
CA ALA A 683 6.47 -14.23 -11.99
C ALA A 683 7.88 -14.84 -12.03
N ARG A 684 7.97 -16.17 -12.16
CA ARG A 684 9.25 -16.90 -12.28
C ARG A 684 10.01 -16.53 -13.54
N GLU A 685 9.35 -16.48 -14.70
CA GLU A 685 9.97 -16.12 -15.98
C GLU A 685 10.46 -14.67 -15.97
N LEU A 686 9.65 -13.73 -15.42
CA LEU A 686 10.06 -12.33 -15.23
C LEU A 686 11.28 -12.21 -14.32
N HIS A 687 11.31 -12.94 -13.20
CA HIS A 687 12.46 -12.97 -12.30
C HIS A 687 13.69 -13.51 -13.01
N ALA A 688 13.56 -14.60 -13.75
CA ALA A 688 14.66 -15.20 -14.52
C ALA A 688 15.20 -14.23 -15.60
N ALA A 689 14.31 -13.55 -16.34
CA ALA A 689 14.70 -12.55 -17.33
C ALA A 689 15.46 -11.38 -16.67
N GLN A 690 14.97 -10.86 -15.54
CA GLN A 690 15.69 -9.85 -14.76
C GLN A 690 17.05 -10.36 -14.25
N ALA A 691 17.15 -11.63 -13.86
CA ALA A 691 18.41 -12.23 -13.42
C ALA A 691 19.44 -12.27 -14.57
N VAL A 692 19.03 -12.63 -15.78
CA VAL A 692 19.89 -12.61 -16.97
C VAL A 692 20.38 -11.19 -17.27
N ARG A 693 19.49 -10.18 -17.28
CA ARG A 693 19.83 -8.77 -17.47
C ARG A 693 20.80 -8.28 -16.40
N SER A 694 20.54 -8.62 -15.13
CA SER A 694 21.41 -8.30 -14.01
C SER A 694 22.81 -8.92 -14.13
N ALA A 695 22.91 -10.18 -14.58
CA ALA A 695 24.20 -10.86 -14.82
C ALA A 695 25.00 -10.22 -15.96
N ARG A 696 24.33 -9.76 -17.01
CA ARG A 696 24.93 -9.00 -18.12
C ARG A 696 25.32 -7.57 -17.78
N LYS A 697 24.95 -7.10 -16.57
CA LYS A 697 25.19 -5.72 -16.09
C LYS A 697 24.54 -4.66 -16.99
N GLU A 698 23.37 -4.96 -17.53
CA GLU A 698 22.63 -4.01 -18.34
C GLU A 698 22.27 -2.77 -17.52
N ARG A 699 22.45 -1.60 -18.11
CA ARG A 699 22.36 -0.30 -17.40
C ARG A 699 20.97 0.27 -17.37
N GLU A 700 20.13 -0.10 -18.31
CA GLU A 700 18.76 0.42 -18.43
C GLU A 700 17.83 -0.38 -17.52
N PRO A 701 17.28 0.26 -16.46
CA PRO A 701 16.42 -0.43 -15.52
C PRO A 701 15.01 -0.62 -16.12
N VAL A 702 14.42 -1.79 -15.89
CA VAL A 702 13.00 -2.04 -16.11
C VAL A 702 12.33 -2.28 -14.78
N ARG A 703 11.27 -1.53 -14.50
CA ARG A 703 10.42 -1.76 -13.32
C ARG A 703 9.39 -2.83 -13.67
N VAL A 704 9.32 -3.87 -12.87
CA VAL A 704 8.34 -4.96 -12.99
C VAL A 704 7.36 -4.85 -11.82
N LEU A 705 6.07 -4.67 -12.12
CA LEU A 705 5.00 -4.63 -11.13
C LEU A 705 3.99 -5.74 -11.43
N LEU A 706 3.87 -6.70 -10.52
CA LEU A 706 2.83 -7.74 -10.60
C LEU A 706 1.53 -7.21 -10.02
N ASP A 707 0.42 -7.42 -10.74
CA ASP A 707 -0.94 -6.95 -10.41
C ASP A 707 -0.97 -5.47 -10.01
N PRO A 708 -0.52 -4.57 -10.90
CA PRO A 708 -0.51 -3.14 -10.61
C PRO A 708 -1.91 -2.63 -10.27
N LEU A 709 -2.00 -1.72 -9.28
CA LEU A 709 -3.28 -1.08 -8.93
C LEU A 709 -3.86 -0.30 -10.10
N ASP A 710 -2.98 0.34 -10.86
CA ASP A 710 -3.32 1.08 -12.07
C ASP A 710 -2.50 0.53 -13.24
N PRO A 711 -3.09 -0.37 -14.04
CA PRO A 711 -2.41 -0.95 -15.19
C PRO A 711 -2.29 0.02 -16.37
N LEU A 712 -3.16 1.03 -16.48
CA LEU A 712 -3.29 1.91 -17.66
C LEU A 712 -2.67 3.29 -17.47
#